data_30ba8314c1252004cf2d4216dc6e0243
#
_entry.id   30ba8314c1252004cf2d4216dc6e0243
#
_cell.length_a   1.000
_cell.length_b   1.000
_cell.length_c   1.000
_cell.angle_alpha   90.00
_cell.angle_beta   90.00
_cell.angle_gamma   90.00
#
_symmetry.space_group_name_H-M   'P 1'
#
loop_
_entity.id
_entity.type
_entity.pdbx_description
1 polymer ?
#
loop_
_entity_poly.entity_id
_entity_poly.type
_entity_poly.pdbx_seq_one_letter_code
_entity_poly.pdbx_strand_id
1 'polypeptide(L)'
;MRKIVAAIGLVGMSFAVHAAAPLLQEGKKTLYQRVLTTPGCQLYAAPDGKPGAIQATFSRFYVYANQEAGGKRWVQVGPDSFGKTLGWLDRACTVDWKMQMSLAFTNPAGRDRTLFFNDRAALDSVLNAIDPVEKIAPARQQLKTSGKAPGVVAQEPELFVDMAKNFYLLPILSGEEVMTEQSMRVRVLNVASVSAADPANAAAGSQDQSTEQERTKQIKEFSSAVVFVIDSTISMDPYIERTREAVRKVYAKVEAEKLGDKVKFGLVAFRSSTKAVPGLEYVSKIYADPNKIKDGADFMAKVAELKQAKVSSSLFDEDSYAGVMDAINSIDWRPYGARYVVLITDAGAIDGGDKLSSTGMSASQVRLEAAKPGVAIYTLHLKTPSGSKNHANAEAQYRNLSTYGGSNLSLYYPVNAGDVNEFGKKVDALSEAITQQVKSAYQGEDAVGSAANATDPGKKPTNPDDKMLQDAELIGNAMKLAYLGERIGAEAPPVFEAWISDRDLIKQTVPTTDVRVLLTKGQLSDLNDIMKTIVDAANQGLISPTDMFNQLRKVAATMGADPNQLEKSDKKLAEMGFMAEYLEGLPYQSEVLNLDEATWKSWDGLAQEKFIRNLSTKLRHYQVYNADVDRWVSLAPNSDPRDFVYPVPLEMMP
;
A
#
# COMPACT_ATOMS: atom_id res chain seq x y z
N MET A 1 67.75 61.01 5.29
CA MET A 1 67.26 59.82 6.04
C MET A 1 65.80 59.60 5.75
N ARG A 2 65.49 58.76 4.79
CA ARG A 2 64.09 58.38 4.42
C ARG A 2 63.79 56.99 5.02
N LYS A 3 62.80 56.93 5.90
CA LYS A 3 62.30 55.68 6.46
C LYS A 3 61.32 55.04 5.47
N ILE A 4 61.67 53.88 4.98
CA ILE A 4 60.74 53.01 4.19
C ILE A 4 59.96 52.20 5.16
N VAL A 5 58.61 52.37 5.18
CA VAL A 5 57.68 51.52 5.87
C VAL A 5 57.21 50.45 4.94
N ALA A 6 57.58 49.20 5.19
CA ALA A 6 57.09 48.03 4.43
C ALA A 6 55.74 47.61 5.03
N ALA A 7 54.68 47.75 4.24
CA ALA A 7 53.36 47.20 4.56
C ALA A 7 53.32 45.72 4.14
N ILE A 8 53.24 44.80 5.10
CA ILE A 8 53.00 43.38 4.88
C ILE A 8 51.47 43.19 4.74
N GLY A 9 51.05 42.95 3.49
CA GLY A 9 49.68 42.59 3.20
C GLY A 9 49.44 41.12 3.61
N LEU A 10 48.61 40.90 4.64
CA LEU A 10 48.07 39.56 4.94
C LEU A 10 47.02 39.21 3.88
N VAL A 11 47.38 38.31 2.97
CA VAL A 11 46.43 37.66 2.07
C VAL A 11 45.70 36.60 2.91
N GLY A 12 44.51 36.92 3.36
CA GLY A 12 43.60 35.96 3.99
C GLY A 12 43.12 34.94 2.96
N MET A 13 43.74 33.75 2.92
CA MET A 13 43.17 32.62 2.22
C MET A 13 41.90 32.18 2.98
N SER A 14 40.78 32.58 2.47
CA SER A 14 39.48 31.97 2.85
C SER A 14 39.45 30.52 2.35
N PHE A 15 39.82 29.58 3.18
CA PHE A 15 39.50 28.18 2.93
C PHE A 15 37.97 28.05 3.00
N ALA A 16 37.34 27.92 1.84
CA ALA A 16 35.98 27.41 1.76
C ALA A 16 36.03 26.00 2.33
N VAL A 17 35.53 25.82 3.55
CA VAL A 17 35.30 24.50 4.12
C VAL A 17 34.18 23.87 3.29
N HIS A 18 34.55 23.10 2.29
CA HIS A 18 33.59 22.22 1.65
C HIS A 18 33.18 21.20 2.70
N ALA A 19 31.90 21.17 3.04
CA ALA A 19 31.36 20.11 3.89
C ALA A 19 31.74 18.77 3.24
N ALA A 20 32.37 17.88 4.02
CA ALA A 20 32.78 16.57 3.51
C ALA A 20 31.54 15.81 3.05
N ALA A 21 31.54 15.30 1.83
CA ALA A 21 30.47 14.43 1.35
C ALA A 21 30.72 13.00 1.82
N PRO A 22 29.66 12.17 2.03
CA PRO A 22 29.82 10.75 2.29
C PRO A 22 30.51 10.03 1.13
N LEU A 23 31.09 8.86 1.43
CA LEU A 23 31.69 8.01 0.41
C LEU A 23 30.62 7.47 -0.55
N LEU A 24 30.95 7.43 -1.82
CA LEU A 24 30.08 6.84 -2.85
C LEU A 24 30.16 5.30 -2.78
N GLN A 25 29.07 4.64 -3.14
CA GLN A 25 29.09 3.19 -3.39
C GLN A 25 29.99 2.91 -4.61
N GLU A 26 30.59 1.73 -4.62
CA GLU A 26 31.47 1.31 -5.71
C GLU A 26 30.76 1.35 -7.06
N GLY A 27 31.37 2.03 -8.03
CA GLY A 27 30.82 2.21 -9.37
C GLY A 27 29.67 3.21 -9.49
N LYS A 28 29.28 3.91 -8.41
CA LYS A 28 28.20 4.89 -8.40
C LYS A 28 28.72 6.33 -8.36
N LYS A 29 27.92 7.27 -8.90
CA LYS A 29 28.26 8.70 -8.99
C LYS A 29 27.48 9.56 -7.99
N THR A 30 26.30 9.10 -7.57
CA THR A 30 25.37 9.86 -6.72
C THR A 30 24.91 9.08 -5.49
N LEU A 31 25.11 7.76 -5.47
CA LEU A 31 24.61 6.90 -4.43
C LEU A 31 25.66 6.70 -3.33
N TYR A 32 25.40 7.25 -2.15
CA TYR A 32 26.30 7.18 -1.00
C TYR A 32 26.27 5.82 -0.29
N GLN A 33 27.40 5.47 0.33
CA GLN A 33 27.49 4.33 1.24
C GLN A 33 26.67 4.61 2.50
N ARG A 34 25.91 3.61 2.91
CA ARG A 34 25.10 3.63 4.12
C ARG A 34 25.25 2.33 4.88
N VAL A 35 25.23 2.44 6.20
CA VAL A 35 25.27 1.30 7.11
C VAL A 35 24.10 1.37 8.08
N LEU A 36 23.66 0.21 8.54
CA LEU A 36 22.73 0.04 9.65
C LEU A 36 23.50 -0.51 10.85
N THR A 37 23.16 -0.04 12.03
CA THR A 37 23.72 -0.56 13.29
C THR A 37 23.08 -1.89 13.66
N THR A 38 23.88 -2.81 14.19
CA THR A 38 23.41 -4.05 14.83
C THR A 38 23.15 -3.82 16.32
N PRO A 39 22.51 -4.77 17.04
CA PRO A 39 22.33 -4.67 18.48
C PRO A 39 23.65 -4.46 19.23
N GLY A 40 23.65 -3.51 20.17
CA GLY A 40 24.82 -3.21 21.02
C GLY A 40 25.92 -2.39 20.35
N CYS A 41 25.72 -1.90 19.14
CA CYS A 41 26.70 -1.07 18.43
C CYS A 41 26.92 0.27 19.15
N GLN A 42 28.20 0.62 19.42
CA GLN A 42 28.57 1.82 20.17
C GLN A 42 29.25 2.84 19.26
N LEU A 43 28.99 4.12 19.51
CA LEU A 43 29.64 5.23 18.82
C LEU A 43 30.91 5.63 19.58
N TYR A 44 32.01 5.87 18.87
CA TYR A 44 33.31 6.24 19.41
C TYR A 44 33.71 7.62 18.88
N ALA A 45 34.37 8.43 19.71
CA ALA A 45 34.89 9.73 19.28
C ALA A 45 36.08 9.60 18.31
N ALA A 46 36.84 8.51 18.42
CA ALA A 46 37.96 8.16 17.52
C ALA A 46 38.06 6.64 17.40
N PRO A 47 38.66 6.13 16.30
CA PRO A 47 38.94 4.70 16.17
C PRO A 47 39.75 4.18 17.33
N ASP A 48 39.43 2.98 17.82
CA ASP A 48 40.06 2.34 18.98
C ASP A 48 40.07 3.17 20.30
N GLY A 49 39.18 4.18 20.35
CA GLY A 49 39.02 5.03 21.51
C GLY A 49 38.13 4.43 22.61
N LYS A 50 37.73 5.26 23.56
CA LYS A 50 36.76 4.84 24.58
C LYS A 50 35.36 4.71 23.97
N PRO A 51 34.60 3.65 24.33
CA PRO A 51 33.23 3.47 23.86
C PRO A 51 32.34 4.61 24.37
N GLY A 52 31.51 5.11 23.48
CA GLY A 52 30.49 6.12 23.78
C GLY A 52 29.07 5.52 23.85
N ALA A 53 28.09 6.28 23.43
CA ALA A 53 26.69 5.87 23.51
C ALA A 53 26.35 4.68 22.59
N ILE A 54 25.57 3.74 23.14
CA ILE A 54 24.97 2.66 22.33
C ILE A 54 23.98 3.30 21.37
N GLN A 55 24.04 2.89 20.11
CA GLN A 55 23.13 3.31 19.07
C GLN A 55 21.93 2.38 19.01
N ALA A 56 20.74 2.95 18.73
CA ALA A 56 19.56 2.14 18.48
C ALA A 56 19.82 1.21 17.28
N THR A 57 19.35 -0.03 17.35
CA THR A 57 19.44 -0.99 16.25
C THR A 57 18.74 -0.41 15.01
N PHE A 58 19.31 -0.67 13.84
CA PHE A 58 18.87 -0.13 12.55
C PHE A 58 18.93 1.40 12.39
N SER A 59 19.69 2.09 13.27
CA SER A 59 20.05 3.48 12.96
C SER A 59 20.82 3.50 11.64
N ARG A 60 20.28 4.23 10.65
CA ARG A 60 20.93 4.40 9.35
C ARG A 60 21.94 5.53 9.43
N PHE A 61 23.17 5.25 9.06
CA PHE A 61 24.21 6.26 8.95
C PHE A 61 24.86 6.27 7.56
N TYR A 62 25.24 7.46 7.10
CA TYR A 62 26.13 7.63 5.97
C TYR A 62 27.58 7.42 6.38
N VAL A 63 28.39 6.80 5.51
CA VAL A 63 29.81 6.54 5.74
C VAL A 63 30.62 7.67 5.12
N TYR A 64 31.42 8.37 5.95
CA TYR A 64 32.28 9.47 5.53
C TYR A 64 33.73 9.06 5.33
N ALA A 65 34.22 8.10 6.08
CA ALA A 65 35.57 7.56 5.96
C ALA A 65 35.65 6.12 6.45
N ASN A 66 36.68 5.39 5.99
CA ASN A 66 37.08 4.09 6.50
C ASN A 66 38.50 4.21 7.08
N GLN A 67 38.77 3.55 8.21
CA GLN A 67 40.07 3.54 8.84
C GLN A 67 40.34 2.19 9.52
N GLU A 68 41.60 1.74 9.55
CA GLU A 68 42.04 0.61 10.34
C GLU A 68 42.80 1.12 11.57
N ALA A 69 42.43 0.63 12.74
CA ALA A 69 43.08 0.95 14.01
C ALA A 69 42.82 -0.16 15.02
N GLY A 70 43.82 -0.49 15.86
CA GLY A 70 43.71 -1.54 16.90
C GLY A 70 43.38 -2.93 16.35
N GLY A 71 43.76 -3.23 15.09
CA GLY A 71 43.41 -4.49 14.43
C GLY A 71 41.96 -4.63 14.01
N LYS A 72 41.19 -3.54 14.04
CA LYS A 72 39.79 -3.47 13.64
C LYS A 72 39.61 -2.48 12.50
N ARG A 73 38.53 -2.67 11.74
CA ARG A 73 38.06 -1.73 10.73
C ARG A 73 36.99 -0.81 11.32
N TRP A 74 37.13 0.47 11.09
CA TRP A 74 36.26 1.53 11.60
C TRP A 74 35.64 2.30 10.46
N VAL A 75 34.40 2.75 10.64
CA VAL A 75 33.69 3.63 9.72
C VAL A 75 33.34 4.93 10.42
N GLN A 76 33.72 6.07 9.82
CA GLN A 76 33.26 7.38 10.28
C GLN A 76 31.84 7.59 9.77
N VAL A 77 30.93 7.94 10.66
CA VAL A 77 29.51 8.01 10.34
C VAL A 77 28.88 9.36 10.64
N GLY A 78 27.86 9.68 9.86
CA GLY A 78 27.01 10.84 10.05
C GLY A 78 25.53 10.52 9.83
N PRO A 79 24.61 11.30 10.42
CA PRO A 79 23.18 11.05 10.40
C PRO A 79 22.52 11.37 9.05
N ASP A 80 23.15 12.23 8.26
CA ASP A 80 22.66 12.75 6.98
C ASP A 80 23.82 12.87 5.98
N SER A 81 23.54 13.33 4.76
CA SER A 81 24.51 13.49 3.66
C SER A 81 25.10 14.90 3.55
N PHE A 82 24.88 15.78 4.53
CA PHE A 82 25.21 17.21 4.45
C PHE A 82 26.50 17.60 5.19
N GLY A 83 27.39 16.62 5.43
CA GLY A 83 28.73 16.89 5.97
C GLY A 83 28.84 16.79 7.50
N LYS A 84 27.74 16.49 8.20
CA LYS A 84 27.75 16.29 9.65
C LYS A 84 28.26 14.89 10.00
N THR A 85 29.32 14.80 10.77
CA THR A 85 29.84 13.54 11.32
C THR A 85 29.56 13.47 12.84
N LEU A 86 29.27 12.25 13.32
CA LEU A 86 28.99 12.00 14.73
C LEU A 86 30.16 11.29 15.45
N GLY A 87 30.90 10.49 14.73
CA GLY A 87 31.99 9.69 15.28
C GLY A 87 32.26 8.43 14.46
N TRP A 88 32.73 7.39 15.12
CA TRP A 88 33.19 6.15 14.52
C TRP A 88 32.42 4.96 15.06
N LEU A 89 32.12 4.00 14.20
CA LEU A 89 31.57 2.70 14.55
C LEU A 89 32.58 1.60 14.20
N ASP A 90 32.65 0.56 15.02
CA ASP A 90 33.34 -0.67 14.64
C ASP A 90 32.59 -1.30 13.46
N ARG A 91 33.29 -1.58 12.38
CA ARG A 91 32.70 -2.17 11.17
C ARG A 91 31.99 -3.48 11.44
N ALA A 92 32.45 -4.23 12.44
CA ALA A 92 31.86 -5.50 12.83
C ALA A 92 30.43 -5.37 13.42
N CYS A 93 30.05 -4.19 13.92
CA CYS A 93 28.69 -3.92 14.41
C CYS A 93 27.83 -3.17 13.41
N THR A 94 28.17 -3.22 12.12
CA THR A 94 27.38 -2.56 11.05
C THR A 94 27.14 -3.51 9.89
N VAL A 95 26.01 -3.34 9.21
CA VAL A 95 25.72 -3.99 7.93
C VAL A 95 25.52 -2.97 6.83
N ASP A 96 25.98 -3.30 5.61
CA ASP A 96 25.77 -2.44 4.46
C ASP A 96 24.28 -2.43 4.07
N TRP A 97 23.74 -1.24 3.88
CA TRP A 97 22.39 -1.07 3.36
C TRP A 97 22.45 -0.35 2.02
N LYS A 98 22.73 -1.11 0.97
CA LYS A 98 22.98 -0.59 -0.38
C LYS A 98 21.73 0.01 -0.99
N MET A 99 20.62 -0.67 -0.86
CA MET A 99 19.32 -0.23 -1.34
C MET A 99 18.46 0.21 -0.15
N GLN A 100 17.94 1.43 -0.20
CA GLN A 100 17.14 1.98 0.89
C GLN A 100 15.70 1.44 0.82
N MET A 101 15.54 0.14 1.12
CA MET A 101 14.27 -0.57 1.08
C MET A 101 13.89 -1.15 2.43
N SER A 102 12.60 -1.12 2.71
CA SER A 102 11.98 -1.76 3.87
C SER A 102 10.89 -2.72 3.43
N LEU A 103 10.72 -3.79 4.20
CA LEU A 103 9.61 -4.70 4.06
C LEU A 103 8.39 -4.16 4.81
N ALA A 104 7.21 -4.26 4.23
CA ALA A 104 5.93 -4.14 4.88
C ALA A 104 5.17 -5.46 4.74
N PHE A 105 4.57 -5.97 5.82
CA PHE A 105 3.68 -7.12 5.70
C PHE A 105 2.35 -6.68 5.07
N THR A 106 1.78 -7.53 4.22
CA THR A 106 0.37 -7.43 3.85
C THR A 106 -0.48 -7.97 4.99
N ASN A 107 -1.78 -7.62 5.01
CA ASN A 107 -2.64 -8.19 6.04
C ASN A 107 -2.66 -9.73 5.95
N PRO A 108 -2.42 -10.47 7.05
CA PRO A 108 -2.31 -11.94 7.04
C PRO A 108 -3.66 -12.66 6.95
N ALA A 109 -4.80 -11.95 6.94
CA ALA A 109 -6.10 -12.58 6.72
C ALA A 109 -6.14 -13.32 5.39
N GLY A 110 -6.55 -14.56 5.42
CA GLY A 110 -6.73 -15.37 4.22
C GLY A 110 -5.44 -15.93 3.59
N ARG A 111 -4.29 -15.78 4.22
CA ARG A 111 -3.02 -16.37 3.83
C ARG A 111 -2.26 -16.91 5.03
N ASP A 112 -1.28 -17.72 4.78
CA ASP A 112 -0.37 -18.14 5.84
C ASP A 112 0.58 -16.99 6.23
N ARG A 113 1.01 -17.02 7.51
CA ARG A 113 2.02 -16.10 8.02
C ARG A 113 3.37 -16.35 7.35
N THR A 114 4.07 -15.28 6.98
CA THR A 114 5.40 -15.36 6.37
C THR A 114 6.38 -16.06 7.31
N LEU A 115 7.15 -17.00 6.76
CA LEU A 115 8.22 -17.68 7.48
C LEU A 115 9.58 -17.05 7.15
N PHE A 116 10.39 -16.88 8.17
CA PHE A 116 11.77 -16.39 8.07
C PHE A 116 12.72 -17.57 8.13
N PHE A 117 13.44 -17.81 7.04
CA PHE A 117 14.38 -18.94 6.94
C PHE A 117 15.79 -18.50 7.32
N ASN A 118 16.53 -19.38 7.97
CA ASN A 118 17.90 -19.14 8.41
C ASN A 118 18.90 -18.94 7.25
N ASP A 119 18.61 -19.55 6.10
CA ASP A 119 19.46 -19.42 4.90
C ASP A 119 18.62 -19.53 3.62
N ARG A 120 19.24 -19.15 2.51
CA ARG A 120 18.63 -19.14 1.18
C ARG A 120 18.25 -20.55 0.73
N ALA A 121 19.07 -21.55 1.00
CA ALA A 121 18.84 -22.92 0.53
C ALA A 121 17.60 -23.53 1.20
N ALA A 122 17.35 -23.21 2.48
CA ALA A 122 16.15 -23.64 3.19
C ALA A 122 14.89 -23.09 2.52
N LEU A 123 14.86 -21.80 2.16
CA LEU A 123 13.76 -21.18 1.43
C LEU A 123 13.60 -21.80 0.03
N ASP A 124 14.69 -21.90 -0.73
CA ASP A 124 14.67 -22.44 -2.10
C ASP A 124 14.16 -23.88 -2.13
N SER A 125 14.45 -24.68 -1.08
CA SER A 125 13.96 -26.06 -0.97
C SER A 125 12.43 -26.15 -0.91
N VAL A 126 11.75 -25.10 -0.46
CA VAL A 126 10.27 -25.01 -0.42
C VAL A 126 9.74 -24.42 -1.72
N LEU A 127 10.33 -23.33 -2.21
CA LEU A 127 9.89 -22.64 -3.43
C LEU A 127 9.99 -23.52 -4.67
N ASN A 128 10.98 -24.42 -4.72
CA ASN A 128 11.24 -25.35 -5.82
C ASN A 128 10.73 -26.77 -5.54
N ALA A 129 9.90 -26.96 -4.49
CA ALA A 129 9.27 -28.24 -4.25
C ALA A 129 8.15 -28.51 -5.25
N ILE A 130 8.06 -29.77 -5.72
CA ILE A 130 6.94 -30.21 -6.57
C ILE A 130 5.62 -30.07 -5.82
N ASP A 131 5.60 -30.43 -4.53
CA ASP A 131 4.49 -30.18 -3.61
C ASP A 131 4.95 -29.30 -2.43
N PRO A 132 4.76 -27.98 -2.52
CA PRO A 132 5.08 -27.07 -1.43
C PRO A 132 4.25 -27.30 -0.16
N VAL A 133 3.02 -27.83 -0.29
CA VAL A 133 2.15 -28.13 0.85
C VAL A 133 2.76 -29.23 1.71
N GLU A 134 3.11 -30.37 1.11
CA GLU A 134 3.75 -31.47 1.78
C GLU A 134 5.10 -31.03 2.39
N LYS A 135 5.87 -30.22 1.67
CA LYS A 135 7.19 -29.76 2.09
C LYS A 135 7.14 -28.87 3.33
N ILE A 136 6.16 -27.95 3.44
CA ILE A 136 6.13 -26.95 4.53
C ILE A 136 5.23 -27.35 5.71
N ALA A 137 4.29 -28.27 5.53
CA ALA A 137 3.33 -28.66 6.55
C ALA A 137 3.99 -29.13 7.86
N PRO A 138 5.08 -29.94 7.87
CA PRO A 138 5.76 -30.33 9.10
C PRO A 138 6.32 -29.14 9.88
N ALA A 139 6.94 -28.19 9.19
CA ALA A 139 7.48 -26.99 9.83
C ALA A 139 6.38 -26.13 10.45
N ARG A 140 5.27 -25.92 9.75
CA ARG A 140 4.11 -25.19 10.28
C ARG A 140 3.48 -25.89 11.48
N GLN A 141 3.36 -27.22 11.45
CA GLN A 141 2.87 -28.00 12.59
C GLN A 141 3.79 -27.87 13.80
N GLN A 142 5.11 -27.93 13.59
CA GLN A 142 6.09 -27.77 14.67
C GLN A 142 6.04 -26.34 15.26
N LEU A 143 5.90 -25.31 14.43
CA LEU A 143 5.73 -23.93 14.90
C LEU A 143 4.49 -23.80 15.80
N LYS A 144 3.36 -24.43 15.44
CA LYS A 144 2.13 -24.42 16.26
C LYS A 144 2.31 -25.12 17.61
N THR A 145 3.06 -26.21 17.67
CA THR A 145 3.18 -27.04 18.87
C THR A 145 4.33 -26.64 19.79
N SER A 146 5.44 -26.15 19.24
CA SER A 146 6.66 -25.86 20.00
C SER A 146 7.22 -24.44 19.79
N GLY A 147 6.60 -23.64 18.90
CA GLY A 147 7.11 -22.32 18.53
C GLY A 147 8.40 -22.34 17.71
N LYS A 148 8.90 -23.52 17.34
CA LYS A 148 10.19 -23.70 16.62
C LYS A 148 10.04 -24.73 15.51
N ALA A 149 10.75 -24.53 14.39
CA ALA A 149 10.88 -25.52 13.32
C ALA A 149 12.28 -25.48 12.70
N PRO A 150 12.82 -26.61 12.21
CA PRO A 150 14.12 -26.64 11.54
C PRO A 150 14.13 -25.74 10.30
N GLY A 151 15.20 -24.97 10.14
CA GLY A 151 15.37 -24.05 9.01
C GLY A 151 14.54 -22.77 9.09
N VAL A 152 13.65 -22.63 10.09
CA VAL A 152 12.83 -21.43 10.30
C VAL A 152 13.25 -20.74 11.59
N VAL A 153 13.67 -19.49 11.50
CA VAL A 153 14.14 -18.70 12.65
C VAL A 153 13.05 -17.88 13.29
N ALA A 154 12.02 -17.52 12.52
CA ALA A 154 10.89 -16.76 13.02
C ALA A 154 9.66 -16.87 12.10
N GLN A 155 8.55 -16.33 12.56
CA GLN A 155 7.30 -16.21 11.83
C GLN A 155 6.78 -14.78 11.95
N GLU A 156 6.10 -14.30 10.91
CA GLU A 156 5.39 -13.02 10.90
C GLU A 156 4.49 -12.87 12.14
N PRO A 157 4.37 -11.67 12.75
CA PRO A 157 3.42 -11.43 13.84
C PRO A 157 1.98 -11.79 13.45
N GLU A 158 1.15 -12.12 14.44
CA GLU A 158 -0.28 -12.41 14.20
C GLU A 158 -1.06 -11.16 13.85
N LEU A 159 -0.77 -10.07 14.53
CA LEU A 159 -1.47 -8.80 14.32
C LEU A 159 -0.83 -8.05 13.16
N PHE A 160 -1.68 -7.38 12.38
CA PHE A 160 -1.25 -6.57 11.25
C PHE A 160 -1.13 -5.10 11.65
N VAL A 161 0.04 -4.51 11.42
CA VAL A 161 0.26 -3.07 11.52
C VAL A 161 0.43 -2.49 10.12
N ASP A 162 -0.44 -1.55 9.76
CA ASP A 162 -0.31 -0.83 8.50
C ASP A 162 0.87 0.15 8.58
N MET A 163 1.92 -0.12 7.80
CA MET A 163 3.11 0.73 7.73
C MET A 163 2.79 2.17 7.31
N ALA A 164 1.71 2.40 6.56
CA ALA A 164 1.30 3.74 6.17
C ALA A 164 0.76 4.57 7.35
N LYS A 165 0.29 3.91 8.41
CA LYS A 165 -0.19 4.57 9.64
C LYS A 165 0.86 4.61 10.73
N ASN A 166 1.56 3.49 10.93
CA ASN A 166 2.58 3.32 11.97
C ASN A 166 3.84 2.77 11.31
N PHE A 167 4.78 3.64 11.01
CA PHE A 167 6.02 3.24 10.36
C PHE A 167 6.84 2.30 11.25
N TYR A 168 7.33 1.23 10.65
CA TYR A 168 8.33 0.35 11.22
C TYR A 168 9.39 0.03 10.17
N LEU A 169 10.60 -0.24 10.59
CA LEU A 169 11.71 -0.53 9.70
C LEU A 169 12.06 -2.02 9.74
N LEU A 170 11.82 -2.72 8.64
CA LEU A 170 12.32 -4.07 8.36
C LEU A 170 13.25 -3.98 7.15
N PRO A 171 14.55 -3.74 7.36
CA PRO A 171 15.47 -3.48 6.27
C PRO A 171 15.61 -4.67 5.31
N ILE A 172 15.54 -4.41 4.02
CA ILE A 172 15.90 -5.37 2.98
C ILE A 172 17.38 -5.15 2.68
N LEU A 173 18.20 -6.17 2.91
CA LEU A 173 19.65 -6.13 2.72
C LEU A 173 20.03 -6.48 1.29
N SER A 174 19.32 -7.43 0.69
CA SER A 174 19.44 -7.80 -0.73
C SER A 174 18.15 -8.49 -1.20
N GLY A 175 17.99 -8.62 -2.51
CA GLY A 175 16.84 -9.31 -3.08
C GLY A 175 16.99 -9.52 -4.58
N GLU A 176 16.29 -10.52 -5.08
CA GLU A 176 16.22 -10.83 -6.51
C GLU A 176 14.86 -11.39 -6.88
N GLU A 177 14.47 -11.25 -8.15
CA GLU A 177 13.31 -11.93 -8.71
C GLU A 177 13.74 -13.30 -9.26
N VAL A 178 13.02 -14.34 -8.86
CA VAL A 178 13.24 -15.71 -9.33
C VAL A 178 11.95 -16.29 -9.90
N MET A 179 12.10 -17.24 -10.81
CA MET A 179 11.00 -18.05 -11.33
C MET A 179 10.98 -19.38 -10.56
N THR A 180 9.83 -19.70 -9.96
CA THR A 180 9.65 -20.98 -9.24
C THR A 180 9.29 -22.12 -10.18
N GLU A 181 9.36 -23.37 -9.69
CA GLU A 181 8.92 -24.56 -10.43
C GLU A 181 7.43 -24.47 -10.87
N GLN A 182 6.61 -23.71 -10.14
CA GLN A 182 5.22 -23.45 -10.50
C GLN A 182 5.07 -22.33 -11.56
N SER A 183 6.17 -21.92 -12.20
CA SER A 183 6.22 -20.84 -13.20
C SER A 183 5.71 -19.50 -12.67
N MET A 184 5.85 -19.26 -11.36
CA MET A 184 5.48 -18.00 -10.73
C MET A 184 6.74 -17.16 -10.49
N ARG A 185 6.62 -15.86 -10.78
CA ARG A 185 7.65 -14.88 -10.44
C ARG A 185 7.48 -14.44 -9.00
N VAL A 186 8.49 -14.69 -8.19
CA VAL A 186 8.54 -14.30 -6.77
C VAL A 186 9.83 -13.53 -6.49
N ARG A 187 9.80 -12.68 -5.46
CA ARG A 187 11.00 -12.04 -4.92
C ARG A 187 11.50 -12.83 -3.74
N VAL A 188 12.76 -13.17 -3.77
CA VAL A 188 13.47 -13.74 -2.63
C VAL A 188 14.31 -12.64 -2.00
N LEU A 189 14.05 -12.36 -0.74
CA LEU A 189 14.58 -11.21 -0.02
C LEU A 189 15.41 -11.66 1.18
N ASN A 190 16.61 -11.11 1.32
CA ASN A 190 17.38 -11.16 2.56
C ASN A 190 17.00 -9.94 3.39
N VAL A 191 16.45 -10.16 4.58
CA VAL A 191 15.88 -9.12 5.43
C VAL A 191 16.48 -9.14 6.82
N ALA A 192 16.52 -7.97 7.45
CA ALA A 192 16.86 -7.83 8.86
C ALA A 192 15.60 -7.42 9.64
N SER A 193 15.39 -8.03 10.81
CA SER A 193 14.23 -7.78 11.67
C SER A 193 14.65 -7.99 13.12
N VAL A 194 14.57 -6.95 13.93
CA VAL A 194 14.86 -7.03 15.37
C VAL A 194 13.69 -6.40 16.11
N SER A 195 13.16 -7.11 17.10
CA SER A 195 12.18 -6.55 18.02
C SER A 195 12.78 -5.32 18.73
N ALA A 196 12.01 -4.26 18.81
CA ALA A 196 12.38 -3.07 19.58
C ALA A 196 12.41 -3.34 21.10
N ALA A 197 11.88 -4.47 21.54
CA ALA A 197 11.97 -4.89 22.94
C ALA A 197 13.43 -5.20 23.32
N ASP A 198 13.88 -4.56 24.37
CA ASP A 198 15.20 -4.80 24.94
C ASP A 198 15.33 -6.30 25.28
N PRO A 199 16.39 -7.01 24.81
CA PRO A 199 16.62 -8.41 25.15
C PRO A 199 16.60 -8.70 26.66
N ALA A 200 16.89 -7.70 27.51
CA ALA A 200 16.78 -7.79 28.96
C ALA A 200 15.33 -7.95 29.46
N ASN A 201 14.33 -7.49 28.71
CA ASN A 201 12.91 -7.62 29.04
C ASN A 201 12.23 -8.85 28.43
N ALA A 202 12.84 -9.49 27.44
CA ALA A 202 12.35 -10.73 26.82
C ALA A 202 12.40 -11.96 27.76
N ALA A 203 13.08 -11.86 28.90
CA ALA A 203 13.16 -12.93 29.89
C ALA A 203 12.01 -12.96 30.90
N ALA A 204 11.13 -11.97 30.88
CA ALA A 204 9.97 -11.93 31.77
C ALA A 204 8.72 -12.43 31.02
N GLY A 205 8.35 -13.69 31.26
CA GLY A 205 7.12 -14.32 30.73
C GLY A 205 5.79 -13.71 31.18
N SER A 206 5.75 -12.39 31.39
CA SER A 206 4.55 -11.65 31.80
C SER A 206 3.86 -10.89 30.65
N GLN A 207 4.46 -10.86 29.44
CA GLN A 207 3.88 -10.13 28.30
C GLN A 207 2.65 -10.82 27.71
N ASP A 208 2.57 -12.15 27.71
CA ASP A 208 1.44 -12.88 27.11
C ASP A 208 0.09 -12.60 27.80
N GLN A 209 0.04 -12.52 29.13
CA GLN A 209 -1.21 -12.32 29.86
C GLN A 209 -1.75 -10.88 29.76
N SER A 210 -0.89 -9.89 29.79
CA SER A 210 -1.28 -8.47 29.63
C SER A 210 -1.76 -8.19 28.20
N THR A 211 -1.11 -8.78 27.22
CA THR A 211 -1.49 -8.66 25.80
C THR A 211 -2.84 -9.34 25.53
N GLU A 212 -3.11 -10.50 26.08
CA GLU A 212 -4.38 -11.21 25.91
C GLU A 212 -5.55 -10.51 26.61
N GLN A 213 -5.32 -9.91 27.77
CA GLN A 213 -6.33 -9.10 28.44
C GLN A 213 -6.67 -7.83 27.65
N GLU A 214 -5.66 -7.15 27.11
CA GLU A 214 -5.88 -5.97 26.27
C GLU A 214 -6.56 -6.36 24.95
N ARG A 215 -6.17 -7.48 24.32
CA ARG A 215 -6.83 -8.04 23.14
C ARG A 215 -8.31 -8.30 23.39
N THR A 216 -8.64 -8.96 24.50
CA THR A 216 -10.03 -9.22 24.89
C THR A 216 -10.83 -7.94 25.09
N LYS A 217 -10.24 -6.92 25.71
CA LYS A 217 -10.85 -5.60 25.89
C LYS A 217 -11.11 -4.92 24.55
N GLN A 218 -10.12 -4.86 23.68
CA GLN A 218 -10.24 -4.24 22.36
C GLN A 218 -11.25 -4.94 21.46
N ILE A 219 -11.37 -6.27 21.53
CA ILE A 219 -12.42 -7.04 20.85
C ILE A 219 -13.82 -6.63 21.32
N LYS A 220 -14.01 -6.39 22.63
CA LYS A 220 -15.30 -5.92 23.15
C LYS A 220 -15.66 -4.51 22.68
N GLU A 221 -14.68 -3.68 22.40
CA GLU A 221 -14.85 -2.31 21.89
C GLU A 221 -15.01 -2.28 20.35
N PHE A 222 -14.70 -3.37 19.66
CA PHE A 222 -14.80 -3.46 18.21
C PHE A 222 -16.24 -3.22 17.73
N SER A 223 -16.38 -2.32 16.77
CA SER A 223 -17.66 -1.97 16.15
C SER A 223 -17.51 -1.78 14.64
N SER A 224 -18.60 -1.84 13.93
CA SER A 224 -18.65 -1.72 12.46
C SER A 224 -19.57 -0.59 12.03
N ALA A 225 -19.22 0.06 10.91
CA ALA A 225 -20.14 0.95 10.21
C ALA A 225 -20.39 0.44 8.79
N VAL A 226 -21.65 0.42 8.39
CA VAL A 226 -22.10 0.05 7.05
C VAL A 226 -22.82 1.24 6.44
N VAL A 227 -22.26 1.86 5.42
CA VAL A 227 -22.84 3.02 4.75
C VAL A 227 -23.30 2.61 3.36
N PHE A 228 -24.61 2.66 3.15
CA PHE A 228 -25.19 2.45 1.84
C PHE A 228 -25.00 3.71 1.00
N VAL A 229 -24.50 3.56 -0.22
CA VAL A 229 -24.35 4.61 -1.23
C VAL A 229 -25.22 4.22 -2.41
N ILE A 230 -26.38 4.88 -2.54
CA ILE A 230 -27.46 4.41 -3.39
C ILE A 230 -27.68 5.39 -4.55
N ASP A 231 -27.68 4.84 -5.75
CA ASP A 231 -28.16 5.52 -6.92
C ASP A 231 -29.67 5.85 -6.75
N SER A 232 -30.00 7.12 -6.88
CA SER A 232 -31.36 7.62 -6.77
C SER A 232 -31.81 8.34 -8.05
N THR A 233 -31.23 7.99 -9.18
CA THR A 233 -31.70 8.44 -10.50
C THR A 233 -33.04 7.82 -10.86
N ILE A 234 -33.67 8.29 -11.92
CA ILE A 234 -35.03 7.84 -12.29
C ILE A 234 -35.05 6.36 -12.73
N SER A 235 -33.94 5.85 -13.28
CA SER A 235 -33.80 4.43 -13.67
C SER A 235 -33.90 3.47 -12.49
N MET A 236 -33.59 3.96 -11.30
CA MET A 236 -33.66 3.20 -10.04
C MET A 236 -35.07 3.10 -9.45
N ASP A 237 -36.09 3.75 -10.03
CA ASP A 237 -37.47 3.72 -9.52
C ASP A 237 -37.98 2.32 -9.15
N PRO A 238 -37.83 1.27 -9.97
CA PRO A 238 -38.23 -0.08 -9.62
C PRO A 238 -37.44 -0.70 -8.45
N TYR A 239 -36.22 -0.20 -8.20
CA TYR A 239 -35.29 -0.77 -7.24
C TYR A 239 -35.22 0.00 -5.91
N ILE A 240 -35.67 1.26 -5.86
CA ILE A 240 -35.61 2.09 -4.65
C ILE A 240 -36.35 1.45 -3.48
N GLU A 241 -37.58 0.95 -3.69
CA GLU A 241 -38.34 0.31 -2.61
C GLU A 241 -37.68 -1.00 -2.18
N ARG A 242 -37.14 -1.78 -3.11
CA ARG A 242 -36.38 -3.01 -2.79
C ARG A 242 -35.07 -2.72 -2.05
N THR A 243 -34.39 -1.64 -2.41
CA THR A 243 -33.21 -1.19 -1.69
C THR A 243 -33.56 -0.78 -0.26
N ARG A 244 -34.67 -0.05 -0.07
CA ARG A 244 -35.17 0.26 1.28
C ARG A 244 -35.54 -1.02 2.08
N GLU A 245 -36.21 -1.97 1.45
CA GLU A 245 -36.54 -3.25 2.05
C GLU A 245 -35.28 -4.03 2.45
N ALA A 246 -34.27 -4.04 1.57
CA ALA A 246 -32.98 -4.64 1.81
C ALA A 246 -32.29 -4.02 3.03
N VAL A 247 -32.20 -2.69 3.10
CA VAL A 247 -31.64 -1.98 4.26
C VAL A 247 -32.38 -2.30 5.56
N ARG A 248 -33.74 -2.38 5.50
CA ARG A 248 -34.55 -2.81 6.65
C ARG A 248 -34.24 -4.23 7.10
N LYS A 249 -34.05 -5.17 6.18
CA LYS A 249 -33.70 -6.56 6.49
C LYS A 249 -32.32 -6.68 7.15
N VAL A 250 -31.30 -5.98 6.61
CA VAL A 250 -29.95 -5.92 7.22
C VAL A 250 -30.07 -5.45 8.67
N TYR A 251 -30.77 -4.34 8.87
CA TYR A 251 -30.97 -3.79 10.19
C TYR A 251 -31.69 -4.77 11.13
N ALA A 252 -32.82 -5.33 10.69
CA ALA A 252 -33.61 -6.29 11.50
C ALA A 252 -32.78 -7.53 11.89
N LYS A 253 -31.90 -8.00 11.01
CA LYS A 253 -31.04 -9.14 11.30
C LYS A 253 -29.98 -8.81 12.34
N VAL A 254 -29.31 -7.65 12.23
CA VAL A 254 -28.35 -7.17 13.22
C VAL A 254 -29.00 -7.03 14.61
N GLU A 255 -30.24 -6.53 14.67
CA GLU A 255 -31.01 -6.42 15.90
C GLU A 255 -31.37 -7.80 16.47
N ALA A 256 -31.80 -8.75 15.63
CA ALA A 256 -32.16 -10.12 16.05
C ALA A 256 -30.94 -10.84 16.67
N GLU A 257 -29.74 -10.60 16.18
CA GLU A 257 -28.47 -11.12 16.72
C GLU A 257 -27.95 -10.33 17.94
N LYS A 258 -28.67 -9.29 18.37
CA LYS A 258 -28.30 -8.40 19.49
C LYS A 258 -26.97 -7.64 19.24
N LEU A 259 -26.69 -7.29 18.00
CA LEU A 259 -25.50 -6.57 17.56
C LEU A 259 -25.76 -5.09 17.27
N GLY A 260 -26.94 -4.53 17.59
CA GLY A 260 -27.33 -3.15 17.30
C GLY A 260 -26.39 -2.09 17.86
N ASP A 261 -25.75 -2.38 19.00
CA ASP A 261 -24.73 -1.49 19.57
C ASP A 261 -23.38 -1.60 18.84
N LYS A 262 -23.16 -2.69 18.12
CA LYS A 262 -21.89 -3.01 17.44
C LYS A 262 -21.87 -2.65 15.96
N VAL A 263 -23.05 -2.49 15.35
CA VAL A 263 -23.16 -2.13 13.92
C VAL A 263 -23.95 -0.83 13.79
N LYS A 264 -23.33 0.16 13.19
CA LYS A 264 -23.97 1.44 12.88
C LYS A 264 -24.21 1.57 11.38
N PHE A 265 -25.33 2.17 11.02
CA PHE A 265 -25.74 2.30 9.62
C PHE A 265 -25.76 3.75 9.16
N GLY A 266 -25.33 3.97 7.92
CA GLY A 266 -25.41 5.24 7.22
C GLY A 266 -26.08 5.10 5.87
N LEU A 267 -26.50 6.23 5.29
CA LEU A 267 -27.15 6.29 4.00
C LEU A 267 -26.73 7.57 3.26
N VAL A 268 -26.17 7.38 2.09
CA VAL A 268 -25.87 8.43 1.11
C VAL A 268 -26.60 8.11 -0.17
N ALA A 269 -27.18 9.09 -0.81
CA ALA A 269 -27.73 8.93 -2.16
C ALA A 269 -26.94 9.80 -3.15
N PHE A 270 -26.82 9.33 -4.37
CA PHE A 270 -26.25 10.12 -5.46
C PHE A 270 -27.15 10.11 -6.69
N ARG A 271 -26.88 11.02 -7.60
CA ARG A 271 -27.51 11.20 -8.90
C ARG A 271 -26.47 11.54 -9.93
N SER A 272 -26.87 12.21 -10.99
CA SER A 272 -25.98 12.69 -12.05
C SER A 272 -25.55 14.14 -11.84
N SER A 273 -24.87 14.71 -12.83
CA SER A 273 -24.38 16.08 -12.81
C SER A 273 -25.52 17.12 -12.82
N THR A 274 -25.61 17.92 -11.76
CA THR A 274 -26.55 19.06 -11.70
C THR A 274 -26.21 20.15 -12.69
N LYS A 275 -24.98 20.17 -13.23
CA LYS A 275 -24.57 21.11 -14.29
C LYS A 275 -25.17 20.73 -15.65
N ALA A 276 -25.27 19.42 -15.93
CA ALA A 276 -25.81 18.90 -17.18
C ALA A 276 -27.34 18.82 -17.17
N VAL A 277 -27.93 18.63 -16.00
CA VAL A 277 -29.34 18.31 -15.84
C VAL A 277 -30.03 19.32 -14.91
N PRO A 278 -30.60 20.38 -15.46
CA PRO A 278 -31.42 21.32 -14.70
C PRO A 278 -32.59 20.60 -14.02
N GLY A 279 -32.80 20.84 -12.75
CA GLY A 279 -33.88 20.23 -11.96
C GLY A 279 -33.48 18.99 -11.16
N LEU A 280 -32.23 18.49 -11.26
CA LEU A 280 -31.66 17.59 -10.26
C LEU A 280 -31.41 18.37 -8.98
N GLU A 281 -31.85 17.79 -7.84
CA GLU A 281 -31.79 18.48 -6.55
C GLU A 281 -30.40 18.46 -5.96
N TYR A 282 -29.57 17.41 -6.28
CA TYR A 282 -28.21 17.22 -5.76
C TYR A 282 -27.41 16.28 -6.67
N VAL A 283 -26.09 16.32 -6.55
CA VAL A 283 -25.17 15.29 -7.08
C VAL A 283 -25.06 14.15 -6.06
N SER A 284 -24.76 14.47 -4.78
CA SER A 284 -24.80 13.53 -3.66
C SER A 284 -25.45 14.18 -2.44
N LYS A 285 -25.98 13.34 -1.53
CA LYS A 285 -26.64 13.79 -0.29
C LYS A 285 -26.55 12.72 0.78
N ILE A 286 -26.09 13.11 1.96
CA ILE A 286 -26.10 12.27 3.15
C ILE A 286 -27.49 12.34 3.80
N TYR A 287 -28.18 11.21 3.87
CA TYR A 287 -29.46 11.06 4.56
C TYR A 287 -29.28 10.64 6.01
N ALA A 288 -28.29 9.74 6.26
CA ALA A 288 -28.00 9.22 7.58
C ALA A 288 -26.49 9.12 7.78
N ASP A 289 -25.98 9.79 8.80
CA ASP A 289 -24.60 9.68 9.26
C ASP A 289 -24.58 8.68 10.44
N PRO A 290 -23.82 7.57 10.38
CA PRO A 290 -23.79 6.55 11.42
C PRO A 290 -23.39 7.09 12.80
N ASN A 291 -22.66 8.22 12.84
CA ASN A 291 -22.26 8.86 14.10
C ASN A 291 -23.35 9.75 14.71
N LYS A 292 -24.41 10.06 13.96
CA LYS A 292 -25.49 10.98 14.37
C LYS A 292 -26.83 10.29 14.54
N ILE A 293 -26.98 9.08 13.99
CA ILE A 293 -28.20 8.28 14.13
C ILE A 293 -28.33 7.82 15.59
N LYS A 294 -29.49 8.07 16.17
CA LYS A 294 -29.77 7.76 17.57
C LYS A 294 -30.04 6.27 17.78
N ASP A 295 -30.92 5.73 16.95
CA ASP A 295 -31.40 4.35 17.01
C ASP A 295 -31.93 3.89 15.65
N GLY A 296 -32.43 2.67 15.60
CA GLY A 296 -32.97 2.11 14.37
C GLY A 296 -34.23 2.78 13.84
N ALA A 297 -35.05 3.31 14.72
CA ALA A 297 -36.26 4.03 14.27
C ALA A 297 -35.88 5.33 13.56
N ASP A 298 -34.89 6.06 14.06
CA ASP A 298 -34.33 7.24 13.44
C ASP A 298 -33.70 6.88 12.07
N PHE A 299 -32.91 5.80 12.02
CA PHE A 299 -32.34 5.33 10.75
C PHE A 299 -33.42 4.95 9.73
N MET A 300 -34.45 4.19 10.14
CA MET A 300 -35.54 3.80 9.26
C MET A 300 -36.35 5.01 8.74
N ALA A 301 -36.54 6.05 9.57
CA ALA A 301 -37.15 7.29 9.14
C ALA A 301 -36.31 7.95 8.02
N LYS A 302 -34.98 7.96 8.16
CA LYS A 302 -34.08 8.47 7.12
C LYS A 302 -34.10 7.64 5.83
N VAL A 303 -34.16 6.33 5.94
CA VAL A 303 -34.32 5.41 4.80
C VAL A 303 -35.63 5.70 4.04
N ALA A 304 -36.71 6.01 4.77
CA ALA A 304 -37.99 6.34 4.15
C ALA A 304 -38.01 7.69 3.38
N GLU A 305 -37.09 8.60 3.68
CA GLU A 305 -36.90 9.85 2.96
C GLU A 305 -36.26 9.67 1.57
N LEU A 306 -35.55 8.56 1.31
CA LEU A 306 -34.89 8.28 0.02
C LEU A 306 -35.94 8.19 -1.10
N LYS A 307 -35.77 8.97 -2.13
CA LYS A 307 -36.67 9.00 -3.31
C LYS A 307 -35.84 9.15 -4.58
N GLN A 308 -36.35 8.56 -5.68
CA GLN A 308 -35.75 8.74 -7.00
C GLN A 308 -35.89 10.21 -7.50
N ALA A 309 -35.02 10.55 -8.46
CA ALA A 309 -35.08 11.81 -9.14
C ALA A 309 -36.42 11.98 -9.90
N LYS A 310 -36.88 13.23 -10.05
CA LYS A 310 -38.10 13.57 -10.80
C LYS A 310 -37.82 13.84 -12.28
N VAL A 311 -36.55 14.04 -12.61
CA VAL A 311 -36.07 14.32 -13.97
C VAL A 311 -35.05 13.28 -14.38
N SER A 312 -35.06 12.91 -15.67
CA SER A 312 -34.02 12.00 -16.22
C SER A 312 -32.73 12.77 -16.48
N SER A 313 -31.60 12.15 -16.21
CA SER A 313 -30.29 12.68 -16.59
C SER A 313 -30.06 12.67 -18.10
N SER A 314 -30.71 11.77 -18.82
CA SER A 314 -30.44 11.47 -20.24
C SER A 314 -28.97 11.06 -20.50
N LEU A 315 -28.23 10.76 -19.44
CA LEU A 315 -26.84 10.28 -19.46
C LEU A 315 -26.82 8.77 -19.18
N PHE A 316 -25.79 8.09 -19.69
CA PHE A 316 -25.56 6.67 -19.41
C PHE A 316 -24.76 6.46 -18.13
N ASP A 317 -23.93 7.42 -17.74
CA ASP A 317 -23.11 7.39 -16.55
C ASP A 317 -23.65 8.35 -15.49
N GLU A 318 -23.59 7.94 -14.23
CA GLU A 318 -24.04 8.70 -13.07
C GLU A 318 -22.87 9.03 -12.13
N ASP A 319 -23.01 10.03 -11.25
CA ASP A 319 -21.88 10.48 -10.42
C ASP A 319 -21.74 9.64 -9.15
N SER A 320 -21.58 8.32 -9.31
CA SER A 320 -21.41 7.38 -8.20
C SER A 320 -20.15 7.66 -7.38
N TYR A 321 -19.10 8.18 -8.03
CA TYR A 321 -17.87 8.57 -7.33
C TYR A 321 -18.11 9.72 -6.37
N ALA A 322 -19.00 10.66 -6.67
CA ALA A 322 -19.40 11.70 -5.74
C ALA A 322 -20.08 11.12 -4.49
N GLY A 323 -21.00 10.18 -4.68
CA GLY A 323 -21.65 9.49 -3.55
C GLY A 323 -20.67 8.74 -2.66
N VAL A 324 -19.74 8.01 -3.25
CA VAL A 324 -18.70 7.30 -2.50
C VAL A 324 -17.76 8.29 -1.79
N MET A 325 -17.30 9.34 -2.48
CA MET A 325 -16.41 10.34 -1.86
C MET A 325 -17.08 11.12 -0.74
N ASP A 326 -18.39 11.38 -0.84
CA ASP A 326 -19.16 12.02 0.22
C ASP A 326 -19.22 11.12 1.46
N ALA A 327 -19.43 9.80 1.28
CA ALA A 327 -19.35 8.83 2.37
C ALA A 327 -17.94 8.76 2.99
N ILE A 328 -16.88 8.81 2.17
CA ILE A 328 -15.50 8.71 2.66
C ILE A 328 -15.08 9.97 3.43
N ASN A 329 -15.40 11.17 2.91
CA ASN A 329 -14.87 12.42 3.44
C ASN A 329 -15.71 13.05 4.54
N SER A 330 -17.03 12.81 4.53
CA SER A 330 -17.97 13.51 5.42
C SER A 330 -18.35 12.71 6.66
N ILE A 331 -18.07 11.39 6.67
CA ILE A 331 -18.33 10.50 7.80
C ILE A 331 -17.03 10.30 8.59
N ASP A 332 -17.11 10.43 9.91
CA ASP A 332 -15.99 10.07 10.78
C ASP A 332 -15.93 8.54 10.98
N TRP A 333 -14.95 7.92 10.34
CA TRP A 333 -14.73 6.48 10.36
C TRP A 333 -13.89 6.00 11.55
N ARG A 334 -13.23 6.88 12.29
CA ARG A 334 -12.30 6.55 13.38
C ARG A 334 -12.91 5.71 14.50
N PRO A 335 -14.19 5.87 14.89
CA PRO A 335 -14.80 5.06 15.93
C PRO A 335 -14.94 3.57 15.59
N TYR A 336 -14.86 3.21 14.32
CA TYR A 336 -15.20 1.88 13.83
C TYR A 336 -13.96 1.05 13.49
N GLY A 337 -13.93 -0.19 13.93
CA GLY A 337 -12.90 -1.16 13.57
C GLY A 337 -13.14 -1.78 12.19
N ALA A 338 -14.41 -1.98 11.80
CA ALA A 338 -14.75 -2.42 10.45
C ALA A 338 -15.61 -1.36 9.73
N ARG A 339 -15.30 -1.10 8.46
CA ARG A 339 -15.77 0.07 7.72
C ARG A 339 -16.17 -0.32 6.31
N TYR A 340 -17.47 -0.24 6.03
CA TYR A 340 -18.05 -0.71 4.78
C TYR A 340 -18.84 0.37 4.07
N VAL A 341 -18.60 0.51 2.77
CA VAL A 341 -19.48 1.18 1.83
C VAL A 341 -20.12 0.12 0.94
N VAL A 342 -21.44 0.17 0.79
CA VAL A 342 -22.21 -0.68 -0.11
C VAL A 342 -22.80 0.21 -1.20
N LEU A 343 -22.14 0.23 -2.35
CA LEU A 343 -22.59 0.96 -3.54
C LEU A 343 -23.63 0.14 -4.30
N ILE A 344 -24.78 0.73 -4.56
CA ILE A 344 -25.89 0.14 -5.34
C ILE A 344 -26.23 1.06 -6.50
N THR A 345 -26.09 0.58 -7.73
CA THR A 345 -26.31 1.38 -8.96
C THR A 345 -26.62 0.49 -10.15
N ASP A 346 -27.31 1.02 -11.16
CA ASP A 346 -27.57 0.38 -12.45
C ASP A 346 -26.77 0.99 -13.62
N ALA A 347 -25.95 2.00 -13.34
CA ALA A 347 -25.21 2.78 -14.33
C ALA A 347 -23.71 2.80 -14.05
N GLY A 348 -22.89 3.11 -15.07
CA GLY A 348 -21.47 3.39 -14.89
C GLY A 348 -21.23 4.71 -14.17
N ALA A 349 -19.97 4.95 -13.77
CA ALA A 349 -19.55 6.17 -13.12
C ALA A 349 -19.09 7.22 -14.15
N ILE A 350 -19.46 8.49 -13.94
CA ILE A 350 -18.84 9.62 -14.65
C ILE A 350 -17.37 9.66 -14.28
N ASP A 351 -16.49 9.33 -15.23
CA ASP A 351 -15.05 9.24 -14.98
C ASP A 351 -14.40 10.61 -14.77
N GLY A 352 -13.29 10.65 -14.07
CA GLY A 352 -12.58 11.89 -13.71
C GLY A 352 -12.12 12.75 -14.89
N GLY A 353 -11.95 12.15 -16.08
CA GLY A 353 -11.68 12.87 -17.32
C GLY A 353 -12.89 13.58 -17.94
N ASP A 354 -14.09 13.25 -17.51
CA ASP A 354 -15.33 13.87 -18.02
C ASP A 354 -15.53 15.25 -17.36
N LYS A 355 -15.92 16.23 -18.17
CA LYS A 355 -16.25 17.60 -17.69
C LYS A 355 -17.45 17.64 -16.73
N LEU A 356 -18.27 16.63 -16.75
CA LEU A 356 -19.44 16.47 -15.89
C LEU A 356 -19.11 15.85 -14.54
N SER A 357 -17.92 15.27 -14.39
CA SER A 357 -17.47 14.72 -13.11
C SER A 357 -17.39 15.80 -12.05
N SER A 358 -18.01 15.57 -10.90
CA SER A 358 -17.92 16.50 -9.76
C SER A 358 -16.65 16.28 -8.95
N THR A 359 -16.08 15.06 -8.99
CA THR A 359 -14.87 14.69 -8.22
C THR A 359 -13.59 14.87 -9.01
N GLY A 360 -13.62 14.78 -10.33
CA GLY A 360 -12.44 14.73 -11.18
C GLY A 360 -11.57 13.49 -10.96
N MET A 361 -12.11 12.43 -10.33
CA MET A 361 -11.38 11.23 -9.93
C MET A 361 -11.75 10.01 -10.77
N SER A 362 -10.76 9.18 -11.07
CA SER A 362 -10.98 7.84 -11.62
C SER A 362 -11.30 6.82 -10.52
N ALA A 363 -11.77 5.63 -10.90
CA ALA A 363 -12.06 4.52 -9.98
C ALA A 363 -10.88 4.21 -9.04
N SER A 364 -9.65 4.18 -9.58
CA SER A 364 -8.45 3.89 -8.79
C SER A 364 -8.14 4.98 -7.76
N GLN A 365 -8.43 6.23 -8.07
CA GLN A 365 -8.22 7.36 -7.15
C GLN A 365 -9.25 7.35 -6.02
N VAL A 366 -10.53 7.11 -6.33
CA VAL A 366 -11.58 6.96 -5.31
C VAL A 366 -11.27 5.77 -4.39
N ARG A 367 -10.82 4.64 -4.95
CA ARG A 367 -10.36 3.48 -4.17
C ARG A 367 -9.23 3.84 -3.20
N LEU A 368 -8.27 4.65 -3.63
CA LEU A 368 -7.17 5.08 -2.78
C LEU A 368 -7.62 5.99 -1.65
N GLU A 369 -8.55 6.91 -1.93
CA GLU A 369 -9.14 7.72 -0.87
C GLU A 369 -9.89 6.85 0.14
N ALA A 370 -10.62 5.82 -0.30
CA ALA A 370 -11.28 4.86 0.59
C ALA A 370 -10.28 4.01 1.41
N ALA A 371 -9.12 3.70 0.85
CA ALA A 371 -8.08 2.93 1.54
C ALA A 371 -7.47 3.71 2.72
N LYS A 372 -7.42 5.05 2.68
CA LYS A 372 -6.89 5.87 3.79
C LYS A 372 -7.62 5.61 5.11
N PRO A 373 -8.95 5.72 5.21
CA PRO A 373 -9.69 5.30 6.40
C PRO A 373 -9.89 3.78 6.50
N GLY A 374 -9.39 2.96 5.59
CA GLY A 374 -9.54 1.51 5.60
C GLY A 374 -10.96 1.03 5.28
N VAL A 375 -11.68 1.75 4.41
CA VAL A 375 -13.04 1.41 4.00
C VAL A 375 -13.04 0.41 2.85
N ALA A 376 -13.79 -0.70 2.99
CA ALA A 376 -14.06 -1.63 1.91
C ALA A 376 -15.30 -1.21 1.14
N ILE A 377 -15.21 -1.20 -0.19
CA ILE A 377 -16.32 -0.82 -1.08
C ILE A 377 -16.87 -2.09 -1.74
N TYR A 378 -18.08 -2.47 -1.37
CA TYR A 378 -18.89 -3.49 -2.04
C TYR A 378 -19.73 -2.83 -3.12
N THR A 379 -19.71 -3.33 -4.34
CA THR A 379 -20.57 -2.82 -5.40
C THR A 379 -21.58 -3.87 -5.86
N LEU A 380 -22.86 -3.57 -5.70
CA LEU A 380 -23.99 -4.29 -6.29
C LEU A 380 -24.38 -3.56 -7.59
N HIS A 381 -23.96 -4.09 -8.73
CA HIS A 381 -24.24 -3.52 -10.04
C HIS A 381 -25.46 -4.19 -10.66
N LEU A 382 -26.56 -3.45 -10.73
CA LEU A 382 -27.83 -3.89 -11.34
C LEU A 382 -27.70 -3.81 -12.87
N LYS A 383 -27.51 -4.94 -13.55
CA LYS A 383 -27.38 -4.98 -15.01
C LYS A 383 -28.76 -4.87 -15.68
N THR A 384 -29.34 -3.67 -15.66
CA THR A 384 -30.64 -3.40 -16.29
C THR A 384 -30.58 -3.47 -17.82
N PRO A 385 -31.64 -3.89 -18.53
CA PRO A 385 -31.66 -3.90 -20.00
C PRO A 385 -31.38 -2.54 -20.62
N SER A 386 -31.84 -1.45 -19.99
CA SER A 386 -31.60 -0.07 -20.41
C SER A 386 -30.13 0.32 -20.40
N GLY A 387 -29.34 -0.20 -19.42
CA GLY A 387 -27.91 0.02 -19.27
C GLY A 387 -27.01 -0.89 -20.10
N SER A 388 -27.56 -1.79 -20.93
CA SER A 388 -26.81 -2.87 -21.59
C SER A 388 -25.57 -2.43 -22.39
N LYS A 389 -25.61 -1.25 -23.00
CA LYS A 389 -24.49 -0.67 -23.75
C LYS A 389 -23.35 -0.17 -22.85
N ASN A 390 -23.64 0.09 -21.57
CA ASN A 390 -22.69 0.63 -20.60
C ASN A 390 -22.14 -0.45 -19.67
N HIS A 391 -22.73 -1.63 -19.57
CA HIS A 391 -22.39 -2.65 -18.57
C HIS A 391 -20.90 -3.03 -18.56
N ALA A 392 -20.26 -3.11 -19.72
CA ALA A 392 -18.84 -3.48 -19.79
C ALA A 392 -17.95 -2.39 -19.19
N ASN A 393 -18.24 -1.12 -19.46
CA ASN A 393 -17.53 0.03 -18.89
C ASN A 393 -17.76 0.11 -17.37
N ALA A 394 -19.01 0.05 -16.94
CA ALA A 394 -19.40 0.06 -15.54
C ALA A 394 -18.72 -1.09 -14.74
N GLU A 395 -18.70 -2.30 -15.32
CA GLU A 395 -18.04 -3.44 -14.69
C GLU A 395 -16.53 -3.20 -14.51
N ALA A 396 -15.84 -2.68 -15.53
CA ALA A 396 -14.41 -2.37 -15.44
C ALA A 396 -14.13 -1.30 -14.36
N GLN A 397 -14.94 -0.23 -14.31
CA GLN A 397 -14.84 0.83 -13.32
C GLN A 397 -15.06 0.28 -11.90
N TYR A 398 -16.15 -0.47 -11.68
CA TYR A 398 -16.52 -0.94 -10.34
C TYR A 398 -15.68 -2.11 -9.84
N ARG A 399 -15.16 -2.97 -10.73
CA ARG A 399 -14.15 -3.97 -10.33
C ARG A 399 -12.88 -3.30 -9.82
N ASN A 400 -12.47 -2.21 -10.45
CA ASN A 400 -11.32 -1.42 -9.99
C ASN A 400 -11.63 -0.72 -8.66
N LEU A 401 -12.77 -0.03 -8.57
CA LEU A 401 -13.21 0.69 -7.38
C LEU A 401 -13.29 -0.23 -6.16
N SER A 402 -13.86 -1.42 -6.33
CA SER A 402 -14.14 -2.39 -5.27
C SER A 402 -12.96 -3.32 -4.95
N THR A 403 -11.78 -3.11 -5.54
CA THR A 403 -10.59 -3.90 -5.19
C THR A 403 -10.08 -3.46 -3.82
N TYR A 404 -10.08 -4.39 -2.86
CA TYR A 404 -9.70 -4.11 -1.47
C TYR A 404 -8.19 -4.19 -1.28
N GLY A 405 -7.62 -3.17 -0.67
CA GLY A 405 -6.24 -2.99 -0.15
C GLY A 405 -5.21 -3.83 -0.83
N GLY A 406 -4.35 -3.62 -1.65
CA GLY A 406 -3.22 -4.41 -2.19
C GLY A 406 -3.52 -5.87 -2.59
N SER A 407 -4.75 -6.37 -2.34
CA SER A 407 -5.20 -7.70 -2.77
C SER A 407 -5.78 -7.64 -4.19
N ASN A 408 -5.81 -8.79 -4.86
CA ASN A 408 -6.53 -8.92 -6.14
C ASN A 408 -8.03 -9.20 -5.93
N LEU A 409 -8.53 -9.02 -4.70
CA LEU A 409 -9.91 -9.29 -4.34
C LEU A 409 -10.80 -8.10 -4.71
N SER A 410 -11.65 -8.28 -5.71
CA SER A 410 -12.67 -7.31 -6.09
C SER A 410 -14.02 -7.68 -5.50
N LEU A 411 -14.59 -6.77 -4.71
CA LEU A 411 -15.90 -6.89 -4.05
C LEU A 411 -17.03 -6.39 -4.99
N TYR A 412 -16.92 -6.71 -6.26
CA TYR A 412 -17.91 -6.39 -7.28
C TYR A 412 -18.83 -7.57 -7.54
N TYR A 413 -20.13 -7.33 -7.41
CA TYR A 413 -21.18 -8.34 -7.56
C TYR A 413 -22.23 -7.88 -8.57
N PRO A 414 -22.22 -8.45 -9.79
CA PRO A 414 -23.26 -8.17 -10.76
C PRO A 414 -24.57 -8.83 -10.35
N VAL A 415 -25.66 -8.10 -10.50
CA VAL A 415 -27.03 -8.60 -10.32
C VAL A 415 -27.70 -8.61 -11.69
N ASN A 416 -28.17 -9.78 -12.14
CA ASN A 416 -28.86 -9.87 -13.43
C ASN A 416 -30.12 -9.05 -13.41
N ALA A 417 -30.27 -8.24 -14.44
CA ALA A 417 -31.31 -7.24 -14.54
C ALA A 417 -32.69 -7.83 -14.76
N GLY A 418 -33.65 -7.20 -14.13
CA GLY A 418 -35.06 -7.49 -14.30
C GLY A 418 -35.63 -8.46 -13.25
N ASP A 419 -34.81 -9.20 -12.51
CA ASP A 419 -35.29 -9.97 -11.37
C ASP A 419 -35.01 -9.24 -10.04
N VAL A 420 -35.99 -8.47 -9.63
CA VAL A 420 -35.99 -7.80 -8.32
C VAL A 420 -35.80 -8.79 -7.17
N ASN A 421 -36.12 -10.07 -7.38
CA ASN A 421 -35.91 -11.12 -6.39
C ASN A 421 -34.43 -11.56 -6.32
N GLU A 422 -33.71 -11.58 -7.44
CA GLU A 422 -32.25 -11.81 -7.41
C GLU A 422 -31.52 -10.71 -6.66
N PHE A 423 -31.89 -9.44 -6.86
CA PHE A 423 -31.36 -8.34 -6.07
C PHE A 423 -31.60 -8.54 -4.58
N GLY A 424 -32.84 -8.90 -4.19
CA GLY A 424 -33.17 -9.19 -2.80
C GLY A 424 -32.29 -10.28 -2.21
N LYS A 425 -32.05 -11.38 -2.93
CA LYS A 425 -31.16 -12.48 -2.49
C LYS A 425 -29.72 -12.02 -2.30
N LYS A 426 -29.18 -11.18 -3.21
CA LYS A 426 -27.82 -10.65 -3.09
C LYS A 426 -27.64 -9.75 -1.87
N VAL A 427 -28.63 -8.92 -1.58
CA VAL A 427 -28.61 -8.08 -0.38
C VAL A 427 -28.77 -8.92 0.88
N ASP A 428 -29.63 -9.95 0.84
CA ASP A 428 -29.78 -10.89 1.95
C ASP A 428 -28.45 -11.63 2.23
N ALA A 429 -27.73 -12.08 1.18
CA ALA A 429 -26.43 -12.72 1.30
C ALA A 429 -25.36 -11.77 1.86
N LEU A 430 -25.31 -10.52 1.40
CA LEU A 430 -24.39 -9.52 1.92
C LEU A 430 -24.69 -9.18 3.38
N SER A 431 -25.97 -9.11 3.74
CA SER A 431 -26.43 -8.86 5.11
C SER A 431 -26.01 -9.98 6.04
N GLU A 432 -26.21 -11.24 5.59
CA GLU A 432 -25.74 -12.43 6.31
C GLU A 432 -24.24 -12.34 6.54
N ALA A 433 -23.50 -12.09 5.47
CA ALA A 433 -22.06 -12.03 5.48
C ALA A 433 -21.52 -10.99 6.48
N ILE A 434 -22.02 -9.75 6.42
CA ILE A 434 -21.61 -8.67 7.33
C ILE A 434 -22.01 -9.01 8.78
N THR A 435 -23.21 -9.53 9.01
CA THR A 435 -23.69 -9.87 10.34
C THR A 435 -22.86 -11.01 10.95
N GLN A 436 -22.61 -12.07 10.19
CA GLN A 436 -21.80 -13.20 10.63
C GLN A 436 -20.37 -12.78 10.94
N GLN A 437 -19.79 -11.93 10.11
CA GLN A 437 -18.45 -11.43 10.30
C GLN A 437 -18.31 -10.58 11.58
N VAL A 438 -19.26 -9.68 11.85
CA VAL A 438 -19.27 -8.91 13.11
C VAL A 438 -19.41 -9.84 14.31
N LYS A 439 -20.26 -10.86 14.21
CA LYS A 439 -20.47 -11.86 15.26
C LYS A 439 -19.19 -12.66 15.53
N SER A 440 -18.52 -13.17 14.50
CA SER A 440 -17.26 -13.92 14.63
C SER A 440 -16.15 -13.03 15.20
N ALA A 441 -16.06 -11.79 14.76
CA ALA A 441 -15.10 -10.83 15.31
C ALA A 441 -15.32 -10.58 16.81
N TYR A 442 -16.58 -10.45 17.23
CA TYR A 442 -16.95 -10.22 18.62
C TYR A 442 -16.79 -11.47 19.50
N GLN A 443 -17.01 -12.67 18.97
CA GLN A 443 -16.81 -13.94 19.67
C GLN A 443 -15.35 -14.33 19.86
N GLY A 444 -14.42 -13.57 19.28
CA GLY A 444 -12.99 -13.78 19.46
C GLY A 444 -12.43 -14.93 18.64
N GLU A 445 -13.14 -15.39 17.62
CA GLU A 445 -12.64 -16.42 16.70
C GLU A 445 -11.40 -15.91 15.96
N ASP A 446 -10.32 -16.70 16.01
CA ASP A 446 -9.04 -16.31 15.44
C ASP A 446 -9.07 -16.40 13.90
N ALA A 447 -8.68 -15.28 13.29
CA ALA A 447 -8.74 -15.07 11.86
C ALA A 447 -7.40 -15.29 11.15
N VAL A 448 -6.40 -15.84 11.84
CA VAL A 448 -5.03 -15.90 11.34
C VAL A 448 -4.70 -17.25 10.73
N GLY A 449 -4.08 -17.18 9.54
CA GLY A 449 -3.49 -18.31 8.85
C GLY A 449 -4.45 -19.07 7.93
N SER A 450 -3.94 -20.16 7.38
CA SER A 450 -4.70 -21.06 6.51
C SER A 450 -5.92 -21.68 7.19
N ALA A 451 -6.01 -21.64 8.52
CA ALA A 451 -7.21 -22.00 9.25
C ALA A 451 -8.38 -21.03 9.02
N ALA A 452 -8.11 -19.73 8.79
CA ALA A 452 -9.10 -18.78 8.28
C ALA A 452 -9.43 -19.01 6.79
N ASN A 453 -8.56 -19.71 6.07
CA ASN A 453 -8.77 -20.27 4.74
C ASN A 453 -9.22 -21.71 4.75
N ALA A 454 -9.49 -22.30 5.90
CA ALA A 454 -9.98 -23.66 6.03
C ALA A 454 -11.46 -23.83 5.62
N THR A 455 -11.98 -22.93 4.84
CA THR A 455 -12.77 -23.40 3.72
C THR A 455 -11.81 -24.33 2.97
N ASP A 456 -11.99 -25.62 3.23
CA ASP A 456 -11.44 -26.75 2.53
C ASP A 456 -10.89 -26.32 1.15
N PRO A 457 -9.56 -26.45 0.84
CA PRO A 457 -9.03 -26.08 -0.46
C PRO A 457 -9.78 -26.74 -1.62
N GLY A 458 -10.58 -27.78 -1.33
CA GLY A 458 -11.49 -28.44 -2.25
C GLY A 458 -12.86 -27.80 -2.40
N LYS A 459 -13.28 -26.90 -1.48
CA LYS A 459 -14.58 -26.26 -1.58
C LYS A 459 -14.48 -24.92 -2.34
N LYS A 460 -14.40 -25.01 -3.66
CA LYS A 460 -14.67 -23.84 -4.51
C LYS A 460 -16.10 -23.35 -4.22
N PRO A 461 -16.33 -22.02 -4.15
CA PRO A 461 -17.66 -21.49 -4.00
C PRO A 461 -18.55 -22.08 -5.10
N THR A 462 -19.65 -22.71 -4.69
CA THR A 462 -20.56 -23.41 -5.62
C THR A 462 -21.48 -22.44 -6.35
N ASN A 463 -21.61 -21.22 -5.80
CA ASN A 463 -22.41 -20.17 -6.39
C ASN A 463 -21.85 -18.77 -6.03
N PRO A 464 -22.32 -17.69 -6.70
CA PRO A 464 -21.85 -16.33 -6.42
C PRO A 464 -22.17 -15.81 -5.01
N ASP A 465 -23.18 -16.35 -4.33
CA ASP A 465 -23.56 -15.94 -2.97
C ASP A 465 -22.59 -16.54 -1.94
N ASP A 466 -22.15 -17.78 -2.13
CA ASP A 466 -21.10 -18.40 -1.31
C ASP A 466 -19.79 -17.61 -1.43
N LYS A 467 -19.49 -17.09 -2.63
CA LYS A 467 -18.31 -16.22 -2.83
C LYS A 467 -18.43 -14.93 -2.04
N MET A 468 -19.59 -14.28 -2.04
CA MET A 468 -19.83 -13.04 -1.29
C MET A 468 -19.66 -13.24 0.22
N LEU A 469 -20.15 -14.38 0.75
CA LEU A 469 -19.97 -14.75 2.15
C LEU A 469 -18.49 -14.94 2.50
N GLN A 470 -17.74 -15.66 1.67
CA GLN A 470 -16.30 -15.87 1.86
C GLN A 470 -15.51 -14.56 1.77
N ASP A 471 -15.82 -13.71 0.79
CA ASP A 471 -15.18 -12.41 0.63
C ASP A 471 -15.44 -11.51 1.85
N ALA A 472 -16.66 -11.51 2.38
CA ALA A 472 -17.02 -10.71 3.55
C ALA A 472 -16.34 -11.22 4.84
N GLU A 473 -16.25 -12.52 5.03
CA GLU A 473 -15.51 -13.13 6.14
C GLU A 473 -14.03 -12.76 6.08
N LEU A 474 -13.42 -12.88 4.91
CA LEU A 474 -12.02 -12.52 4.69
C LEU A 474 -11.75 -11.04 5.01
N ILE A 475 -12.58 -10.13 4.48
CA ILE A 475 -12.42 -8.68 4.70
C ILE A 475 -12.63 -8.32 6.17
N GLY A 476 -13.60 -8.92 6.82
CA GLY A 476 -13.84 -8.67 8.23
C GLY A 476 -12.70 -9.12 9.13
N ASN A 477 -12.13 -10.27 8.82
CA ASN A 477 -10.93 -10.75 9.50
C ASN A 477 -9.74 -9.81 9.26
N ALA A 478 -9.56 -9.32 8.02
CA ALA A 478 -8.54 -8.36 7.70
C ALA A 478 -8.68 -7.05 8.51
N MET A 479 -9.90 -6.53 8.62
CA MET A 479 -10.20 -5.33 9.40
C MET A 479 -10.00 -5.54 10.90
N LYS A 480 -10.41 -6.70 11.45
CA LYS A 480 -10.16 -7.06 12.85
C LYS A 480 -8.67 -7.07 13.16
N LEU A 481 -7.85 -7.73 12.34
CA LEU A 481 -6.41 -7.79 12.53
C LEU A 481 -5.76 -6.41 12.45
N ALA A 482 -6.20 -5.57 11.51
CA ALA A 482 -5.74 -4.19 11.39
C ALA A 482 -6.14 -3.34 12.61
N TYR A 483 -7.37 -3.46 13.09
CA TYR A 483 -7.86 -2.75 14.28
C TYR A 483 -7.07 -3.15 15.54
N LEU A 484 -6.87 -4.43 15.77
CA LEU A 484 -6.10 -4.93 16.90
C LEU A 484 -4.63 -4.50 16.81
N GLY A 485 -4.02 -4.59 15.63
CA GLY A 485 -2.65 -4.15 15.40
C GLY A 485 -2.46 -2.65 15.63
N GLU A 486 -3.43 -1.82 15.25
CA GLU A 486 -3.41 -0.37 15.51
C GLU A 486 -3.51 -0.04 17.00
N ARG A 487 -4.26 -0.83 17.78
CA ARG A 487 -4.52 -0.59 19.21
C ARG A 487 -3.49 -1.21 20.14
N ILE A 488 -3.03 -2.41 19.83
CA ILE A 488 -2.13 -3.20 20.67
C ILE A 488 -0.68 -3.08 20.16
N GLY A 489 -0.52 -2.90 18.85
CA GLY A 489 0.75 -2.98 18.15
C GLY A 489 1.11 -4.41 17.74
N ALA A 490 2.17 -4.54 16.96
CA ALA A 490 2.78 -5.82 16.62
C ALA A 490 4.29 -5.63 16.59
N GLU A 491 5.00 -6.53 17.21
CA GLU A 491 6.46 -6.49 17.22
C GLU A 491 7.01 -7.29 16.03
N ALA A 492 8.11 -6.78 15.45
CA ALA A 492 8.86 -7.51 14.45
C ALA A 492 9.40 -8.82 15.06
N PRO A 493 9.54 -9.90 14.27
CA PRO A 493 10.16 -11.13 14.75
C PRO A 493 11.59 -10.88 15.28
N PRO A 494 12.02 -11.52 16.37
CA PRO A 494 13.33 -11.29 17.01
C PRO A 494 14.47 -11.98 16.22
N VAL A 495 14.65 -11.62 14.97
CA VAL A 495 15.74 -12.08 14.10
C VAL A 495 16.55 -10.91 13.60
N PHE A 496 17.84 -11.10 13.31
CA PHE A 496 18.67 -10.05 12.73
C PHE A 496 18.77 -10.22 11.21
N GLU A 497 18.98 -11.43 10.73
CA GLU A 497 19.09 -11.73 9.30
C GLU A 497 18.35 -13.01 8.96
N ALA A 498 17.54 -12.97 7.90
CA ALA A 498 16.79 -14.12 7.42
C ALA A 498 16.41 -13.97 5.95
N TRP A 499 15.95 -15.07 5.35
CA TRP A 499 15.47 -15.13 3.98
C TRP A 499 13.97 -15.35 3.95
N ILE A 500 13.26 -14.60 3.10
CA ILE A 500 11.82 -14.72 2.90
C ILE A 500 11.44 -14.70 1.42
N SER A 501 10.25 -15.20 1.12
CA SER A 501 9.54 -14.93 -0.14
C SER A 501 8.54 -13.79 0.05
N ASP A 502 8.40 -12.92 -0.95
CA ASP A 502 7.36 -11.88 -0.97
C ASP A 502 5.95 -12.45 -1.25
N ARG A 503 5.87 -13.76 -1.51
CA ARG A 503 4.64 -14.47 -1.82
C ARG A 503 4.40 -15.61 -0.84
N ASP A 504 3.13 -15.99 -0.69
CA ASP A 504 2.76 -17.18 0.05
C ASP A 504 3.44 -18.42 -0.56
N LEU A 505 4.01 -19.27 0.29
CA LEU A 505 4.79 -20.43 -0.16
C LEU A 505 3.94 -21.49 -0.89
N ILE A 506 2.63 -21.51 -0.62
CA ILE A 506 1.68 -22.46 -1.22
C ILE A 506 0.90 -21.79 -2.35
N LYS A 507 0.29 -20.64 -2.06
CA LYS A 507 -0.49 -19.85 -3.02
C LYS A 507 0.36 -18.69 -3.56
N GLN A 508 1.35 -18.98 -4.39
CA GLN A 508 2.34 -18.00 -4.88
C GLN A 508 1.75 -16.79 -5.64
N THR A 509 0.45 -16.79 -5.94
CA THR A 509 -0.27 -15.61 -6.44
C THR A 509 -0.59 -14.58 -5.35
N VAL A 510 -0.55 -14.99 -4.06
CA VAL A 510 -0.92 -14.16 -2.93
C VAL A 510 0.32 -13.45 -2.36
N PRO A 511 0.38 -12.11 -2.35
CA PRO A 511 1.49 -11.39 -1.75
C PRO A 511 1.42 -11.49 -0.21
N THR A 512 2.55 -11.80 0.41
CA THR A 512 2.71 -11.80 1.87
C THR A 512 3.36 -10.52 2.36
N THR A 513 4.12 -9.87 1.49
CA THR A 513 4.85 -8.66 1.82
C THR A 513 4.77 -7.65 0.67
N ASP A 514 4.92 -6.40 1.02
CA ASP A 514 5.01 -5.26 0.11
C ASP A 514 6.37 -4.58 0.34
N VAL A 515 7.15 -4.46 -0.71
CA VAL A 515 8.46 -3.80 -0.66
C VAL A 515 8.29 -2.31 -0.79
N ARG A 516 8.87 -1.57 0.16
CA ARG A 516 8.85 -0.10 0.19
C ARG A 516 10.24 0.44 -0.13
N VAL A 517 10.32 1.33 -1.11
CA VAL A 517 11.53 2.12 -1.39
C VAL A 517 11.45 3.41 -0.57
N LEU A 518 12.44 3.64 0.27
CA LEU A 518 12.46 4.80 1.15
C LEU A 518 13.14 5.96 0.42
N LEU A 519 12.35 6.87 -0.11
CA LEU A 519 12.83 8.01 -0.89
C LEU A 519 12.83 9.29 -0.08
N THR A 520 13.89 10.08 -0.18
CA THR A 520 13.91 11.45 0.33
C THR A 520 13.00 12.35 -0.51
N LYS A 521 12.65 13.51 0.03
CA LYS A 521 11.79 14.48 -0.68
C LYS A 521 12.41 14.94 -2.00
N GLY A 522 13.72 15.12 -2.03
CA GLY A 522 14.48 15.43 -3.27
C GLY A 522 14.34 14.30 -4.29
N GLN A 523 14.62 13.06 -3.88
CA GLN A 523 14.52 11.89 -4.77
C GLN A 523 13.11 11.69 -5.31
N LEU A 524 12.08 11.89 -4.47
CA LEU A 524 10.69 11.79 -4.91
C LEU A 524 10.30 12.91 -5.89
N SER A 525 10.84 14.13 -5.70
CA SER A 525 10.63 15.25 -6.63
C SER A 525 11.32 14.99 -7.97
N ASP A 526 12.56 14.52 -7.96
CA ASP A 526 13.30 14.15 -9.18
C ASP A 526 12.55 13.06 -9.96
N LEU A 527 12.04 12.04 -9.25
CA LEU A 527 11.25 10.97 -9.84
C LEU A 527 9.95 11.49 -10.47
N ASN A 528 9.27 12.42 -9.79
CA ASN A 528 8.08 13.09 -10.31
C ASN A 528 8.37 13.84 -11.61
N ASP A 529 9.47 14.58 -11.67
CA ASP A 529 9.84 15.36 -12.84
C ASP A 529 10.25 14.48 -14.04
N ILE A 530 10.97 13.40 -13.78
CA ILE A 530 11.30 12.38 -14.80
C ILE A 530 10.01 11.77 -15.35
N MET A 531 9.11 11.31 -14.49
CA MET A 531 7.86 10.69 -14.89
C MET A 531 6.96 11.64 -15.66
N LYS A 532 6.89 12.91 -15.24
CA LYS A 532 6.17 13.95 -15.96
C LYS A 532 6.73 14.15 -17.38
N THR A 533 8.04 14.22 -17.51
CA THR A 533 8.72 14.34 -18.81
C THR A 533 8.36 13.18 -19.75
N ILE A 534 8.34 11.94 -19.22
CA ILE A 534 7.96 10.75 -20.00
C ILE A 534 6.48 10.80 -20.40
N VAL A 535 5.58 11.18 -19.49
CA VAL A 535 4.13 11.31 -19.78
C VAL A 535 3.87 12.38 -20.83
N ASP A 536 4.52 13.55 -20.72
CA ASP A 536 4.35 14.65 -21.67
C ASP A 536 4.86 14.25 -23.08
N ALA A 537 5.99 13.57 -23.15
CA ALA A 537 6.53 13.04 -24.41
C ALA A 537 5.64 11.93 -25.00
N ALA A 538 5.11 11.04 -24.17
CA ALA A 538 4.24 9.95 -24.60
C ALA A 538 2.89 10.45 -25.14
N ASN A 539 2.30 11.48 -24.51
CA ASN A 539 1.08 12.13 -25.01
C ASN A 539 1.28 12.75 -26.41
N GLN A 540 2.47 13.29 -26.67
CA GLN A 540 2.80 13.79 -28.02
C GLN A 540 3.07 12.63 -28.98
N GLY A 541 3.61 11.51 -28.49
CA GLY A 541 3.81 10.27 -29.24
C GLY A 541 2.52 9.59 -29.71
N LEU A 542 1.35 9.88 -29.11
CA LEU A 542 0.06 9.43 -29.62
C LEU A 542 -0.30 10.09 -30.96
N ILE A 543 0.23 11.28 -31.23
CA ILE A 543 0.02 12.01 -32.50
C ILE A 543 1.01 11.50 -33.55
N SER A 544 2.26 11.24 -33.13
CA SER A 544 3.33 10.72 -33.98
C SER A 544 4.25 9.79 -33.16
N PRO A 545 4.24 8.47 -33.40
CA PRO A 545 4.98 7.51 -32.57
C PRO A 545 6.50 7.75 -32.48
N THR A 546 7.09 8.46 -33.47
CA THR A 546 8.50 8.83 -33.46
C THR A 546 8.81 10.03 -32.57
N ASP A 547 7.83 10.86 -32.27
CA ASP A 547 8.04 12.13 -31.58
C ASP A 547 8.32 11.94 -30.08
N MET A 548 7.76 10.92 -29.45
CA MET A 548 8.04 10.59 -28.05
C MET A 548 9.55 10.41 -27.82
N PHE A 549 10.20 9.51 -28.54
CA PHE A 549 11.62 9.22 -28.36
C PHE A 549 12.52 10.37 -28.81
N ASN A 550 12.12 11.10 -29.85
CA ASN A 550 12.86 12.31 -30.28
C ASN A 550 12.88 13.39 -29.20
N GLN A 551 11.76 13.58 -28.48
CA GLN A 551 11.70 14.52 -27.37
C GLN A 551 12.49 14.06 -26.17
N LEU A 552 12.35 12.77 -25.80
CA LEU A 552 13.12 12.19 -24.71
C LEU A 552 14.63 12.30 -24.96
N ARG A 553 15.10 12.06 -26.20
CA ARG A 553 16.51 12.29 -26.59
C ARG A 553 16.95 13.74 -26.44
N LYS A 554 16.10 14.72 -26.80
CA LYS A 554 16.40 16.15 -26.60
C LYS A 554 16.54 16.48 -25.11
N VAL A 555 15.64 15.98 -24.28
CA VAL A 555 15.70 16.19 -22.83
C VAL A 555 16.93 15.51 -22.24
N ALA A 556 17.23 14.27 -22.62
CA ALA A 556 18.42 13.55 -22.18
C ALA A 556 19.72 14.28 -22.56
N ALA A 557 19.77 14.85 -23.77
CA ALA A 557 20.92 15.66 -24.21
C ALA A 557 21.08 16.94 -23.38
N THR A 558 19.99 17.60 -23.00
CA THR A 558 20.05 18.77 -22.09
C THR A 558 20.49 18.40 -20.67
N MET A 559 20.27 17.16 -20.26
CA MET A 559 20.75 16.61 -18.97
C MET A 559 22.20 16.12 -19.01
N GLY A 560 22.93 16.33 -20.13
CA GLY A 560 24.35 16.01 -20.28
C GLY A 560 24.64 14.62 -20.86
N ALA A 561 23.65 13.91 -21.38
CA ALA A 561 23.88 12.67 -22.11
C ALA A 561 24.53 12.93 -23.49
N ASP A 562 25.45 12.04 -23.90
CA ASP A 562 26.14 12.17 -25.22
C ASP A 562 25.11 11.95 -26.35
N PRO A 563 24.89 12.96 -27.23
CA PRO A 563 23.94 12.87 -28.34
C PRO A 563 24.20 11.69 -29.28
N ASN A 564 25.48 11.37 -29.54
CA ASN A 564 25.86 10.26 -30.43
C ASN A 564 25.47 8.88 -29.83
N GLN A 565 25.36 8.80 -28.52
CA GLN A 565 24.91 7.62 -27.83
C GLN A 565 23.38 7.50 -27.79
N LEU A 566 22.65 8.61 -27.95
CA LEU A 566 21.19 8.66 -27.90
C LEU A 566 20.52 8.36 -29.25
N GLU A 567 21.24 8.37 -30.37
CA GLU A 567 20.68 8.16 -31.71
C GLU A 567 20.31 6.71 -32.02
N LYS A 568 20.77 5.74 -31.22
CA LYS A 568 20.44 4.32 -31.42
C LYS A 568 19.01 4.02 -31.01
N SER A 569 18.22 3.47 -31.94
CA SER A 569 16.79 3.17 -31.75
C SER A 569 16.50 2.01 -30.77
N ASP A 570 17.52 1.23 -30.42
CA ASP A 570 17.44 0.08 -29.51
C ASP A 570 17.73 0.44 -28.04
N LYS A 571 18.02 1.71 -27.75
CA LYS A 571 18.27 2.15 -26.38
C LYS A 571 16.98 2.25 -25.57
N LYS A 572 17.03 1.64 -24.39
CA LYS A 572 15.98 1.73 -23.38
C LYS A 572 15.99 3.10 -22.70
N LEU A 573 14.84 3.50 -22.13
CA LEU A 573 14.73 4.75 -21.38
C LEU A 573 15.74 4.84 -20.23
N ALA A 574 16.02 3.72 -19.55
CA ALA A 574 17.07 3.65 -18.54
C ALA A 574 18.45 4.09 -19.06
N GLU A 575 18.80 3.71 -20.28
CA GLU A 575 20.10 3.99 -20.88
C GLU A 575 20.22 5.43 -21.42
N MET A 576 19.11 6.15 -21.50
CA MET A 576 19.06 7.57 -21.89
C MET A 576 19.37 8.52 -20.73
N GLY A 577 19.68 8.02 -19.53
CA GLY A 577 20.01 8.83 -18.36
C GLY A 577 18.81 9.31 -17.55
N PHE A 578 17.61 8.78 -17.81
CA PHE A 578 16.41 9.07 -17.02
C PHE A 578 16.36 8.30 -15.70
N MET A 579 17.23 7.29 -15.51
CA MET A 579 17.24 6.49 -14.30
C MET A 579 18.17 7.10 -13.25
N ALA A 580 17.63 7.40 -12.08
CA ALA A 580 18.45 7.70 -10.92
C ALA A 580 19.12 6.43 -10.39
N GLU A 581 20.36 6.54 -9.92
CA GLU A 581 21.15 5.37 -9.45
C GLU A 581 20.46 4.57 -8.35
N TYR A 582 19.59 5.18 -7.55
CA TYR A 582 18.83 4.48 -6.50
C TYR A 582 17.76 3.52 -7.05
N LEU A 583 17.42 3.60 -8.33
CA LEU A 583 16.52 2.65 -9.00
C LEU A 583 17.26 1.43 -9.56
N GLU A 584 18.59 1.51 -9.72
CA GLU A 584 19.40 0.39 -10.18
C GLU A 584 19.49 -0.69 -9.11
N GLY A 585 19.31 -1.94 -9.53
CA GLY A 585 19.46 -3.10 -8.63
C GLY A 585 18.27 -3.34 -7.70
N LEU A 586 17.15 -2.60 -7.87
CA LEU A 586 15.90 -2.94 -7.18
C LEU A 586 15.40 -4.30 -7.66
N PRO A 587 14.83 -5.13 -6.76
CA PRO A 587 14.32 -6.46 -7.11
C PRO A 587 12.97 -6.38 -7.86
N TYR A 588 12.94 -5.71 -9.01
CA TYR A 588 11.79 -5.61 -9.91
C TYR A 588 12.24 -5.26 -11.32
N GLN A 589 11.40 -5.56 -12.29
CA GLN A 589 11.60 -5.16 -13.68
C GLN A 589 10.66 -4.00 -14.03
N SER A 590 11.25 -2.85 -14.36
CA SER A 590 10.49 -1.68 -14.77
C SER A 590 10.05 -1.79 -16.23
N GLU A 591 8.75 -1.79 -16.48
CA GLU A 591 8.19 -1.70 -17.84
C GLU A 591 8.57 -0.37 -18.51
N VAL A 592 8.59 0.72 -17.74
CA VAL A 592 8.90 2.07 -18.22
C VAL A 592 10.36 2.18 -18.60
N LEU A 593 11.25 1.80 -17.69
CA LEU A 593 12.71 1.95 -17.90
C LEU A 593 13.25 0.99 -18.95
N ASN A 594 12.57 -0.14 -19.17
CA ASN A 594 12.91 -1.12 -20.20
C ASN A 594 12.31 -0.81 -21.58
N LEU A 595 11.45 0.22 -21.69
CA LEU A 595 10.83 0.60 -22.95
C LEU A 595 11.87 1.19 -23.91
N ASP A 596 11.91 0.66 -25.14
CA ASP A 596 12.65 1.21 -26.27
C ASP A 596 11.70 1.71 -27.38
N GLU A 597 12.25 2.42 -28.36
CA GLU A 597 11.49 3.02 -29.46
C GLU A 597 10.80 1.97 -30.34
N ALA A 598 11.44 0.82 -30.56
CA ALA A 598 10.90 -0.25 -31.39
C ALA A 598 9.67 -0.88 -30.72
N THR A 599 9.76 -1.14 -29.42
CA THR A 599 8.65 -1.64 -28.60
C THR A 599 7.49 -0.65 -28.60
N TRP A 600 7.74 0.64 -28.36
CA TRP A 600 6.71 1.69 -28.39
C TRP A 600 5.98 1.75 -29.72
N LYS A 601 6.71 1.69 -30.84
CA LYS A 601 6.13 1.69 -32.19
C LYS A 601 5.35 0.43 -32.53
N SER A 602 5.67 -0.69 -31.87
CA SER A 602 4.96 -1.96 -32.10
C SER A 602 3.60 -2.02 -31.40
N TRP A 603 3.36 -1.15 -30.42
CA TRP A 603 2.11 -1.10 -29.68
C TRP A 603 1.00 -0.44 -30.49
N ASP A 604 -0.21 -0.96 -30.36
CA ASP A 604 -1.40 -0.27 -30.87
C ASP A 604 -1.76 0.94 -29.98
N GLY A 605 -2.65 1.78 -30.47
CA GLY A 605 -3.06 2.99 -29.77
C GLY A 605 -3.68 2.73 -28.40
N LEU A 606 -4.34 1.58 -28.20
CA LEU A 606 -4.93 1.20 -26.91
C LEU A 606 -3.85 0.83 -25.88
N ALA A 607 -2.81 0.09 -26.31
CA ALA A 607 -1.69 -0.27 -25.45
C ALA A 607 -0.89 0.99 -25.04
N GLN A 608 -0.64 1.90 -25.99
CA GLN A 608 0.02 3.18 -25.73
C GLN A 608 -0.78 4.04 -24.74
N GLU A 609 -2.09 4.15 -24.94
CA GLU A 609 -2.97 4.90 -24.04
C GLU A 609 -3.04 4.28 -22.62
N LYS A 610 -3.07 2.94 -22.52
CA LYS A 610 -3.00 2.23 -21.24
C LYS A 610 -1.70 2.51 -20.51
N PHE A 611 -0.58 2.50 -21.21
CA PHE A 611 0.73 2.85 -20.65
C PHE A 611 0.74 4.29 -20.11
N ILE A 612 0.28 5.28 -20.88
CA ILE A 612 0.22 6.68 -20.45
C ILE A 612 -0.68 6.85 -19.22
N ARG A 613 -1.82 6.18 -19.19
CA ARG A 613 -2.72 6.21 -18.02
C ARG A 613 -2.07 5.62 -16.78
N ASN A 614 -1.31 4.51 -16.92
CA ASN A 614 -0.56 3.92 -15.83
C ASN A 614 0.48 4.89 -15.27
N LEU A 615 1.27 5.51 -16.14
CA LEU A 615 2.26 6.52 -15.73
C LEU A 615 1.60 7.73 -15.06
N SER A 616 0.52 8.24 -15.62
CA SER A 616 -0.22 9.38 -15.06
C SER A 616 -0.78 9.06 -13.66
N THR A 617 -1.18 7.82 -13.43
CA THR A 617 -1.61 7.35 -12.12
C THR A 617 -0.45 7.37 -11.12
N LYS A 618 0.72 6.82 -11.49
CA LYS A 618 1.93 6.86 -10.65
C LYS A 618 2.34 8.30 -10.33
N LEU A 619 2.32 9.19 -11.33
CA LEU A 619 2.65 10.61 -11.16
C LEU A 619 1.76 11.30 -10.12
N ARG A 620 0.45 11.04 -10.14
CA ARG A 620 -0.47 11.58 -9.12
C ARG A 620 -0.16 11.05 -7.73
N HIS A 621 0.24 9.78 -7.61
CA HIS A 621 0.67 9.22 -6.32
C HIS A 621 1.90 9.96 -5.78
N TYR A 622 2.89 10.25 -6.62
CA TYR A 622 4.07 11.00 -6.19
C TYR A 622 3.71 12.41 -5.70
N GLN A 623 2.75 13.07 -6.33
CA GLN A 623 2.23 14.36 -5.87
C GLN A 623 1.55 14.24 -4.50
N VAL A 624 0.73 13.21 -4.28
CA VAL A 624 0.09 12.94 -2.99
C VAL A 624 1.14 12.65 -1.91
N TYR A 625 2.14 11.80 -2.21
CA TYR A 625 3.21 11.48 -1.26
C TYR A 625 4.03 12.72 -0.90
N ASN A 626 4.34 13.57 -1.88
CA ASN A 626 5.12 14.79 -1.67
C ASN A 626 4.36 15.86 -0.86
N ALA A 627 3.03 15.89 -0.99
CA ALA A 627 2.15 16.78 -0.23
C ALA A 627 1.82 16.27 1.19
N ASP A 628 2.07 15.00 1.47
CA ASP A 628 1.86 14.42 2.79
C ASP A 628 2.86 14.99 3.80
N VAL A 629 2.38 15.51 4.91
CA VAL A 629 3.22 16.12 5.94
C VAL A 629 3.51 15.19 7.12
N ASP A 630 2.76 14.10 7.26
CA ASP A 630 2.73 13.28 8.47
C ASP A 630 3.56 11.99 8.36
N ARG A 631 3.88 11.53 7.15
CA ARG A 631 4.50 10.24 6.90
C ARG A 631 5.98 10.28 6.50
N TRP A 632 6.62 11.43 6.67
CA TRP A 632 8.08 11.58 6.49
C TRP A 632 8.81 11.14 7.75
N VAL A 633 9.72 10.20 7.62
CA VAL A 633 10.35 9.50 8.75
C VAL A 633 11.85 9.74 8.77
N SER A 634 12.38 10.06 9.96
CA SER A 634 13.82 10.07 10.21
C SER A 634 14.34 8.65 10.44
N LEU A 635 15.40 8.26 9.74
CA LEU A 635 16.07 6.96 9.91
C LEU A 635 17.31 7.02 10.80
N ALA A 636 17.68 8.20 11.30
CA ALA A 636 18.80 8.37 12.22
C ALA A 636 18.48 9.49 13.23
N PRO A 637 18.94 9.38 14.49
CA PRO A 637 18.79 10.44 15.45
C PRO A 637 19.43 11.76 14.96
N ASN A 638 18.69 12.87 15.06
CA ASN A 638 19.17 14.20 14.68
C ASN A 638 19.61 14.35 13.22
N SER A 639 19.05 13.57 12.29
CA SER A 639 19.24 13.77 10.84
C SER A 639 18.57 15.06 10.36
N ASP A 640 19.09 15.62 9.28
CA ASP A 640 18.49 16.78 8.62
C ASP A 640 17.11 16.42 8.06
N PRO A 641 16.07 17.27 8.20
CA PRO A 641 14.75 16.99 7.63
C PRO A 641 14.75 16.74 6.11
N ARG A 642 15.73 17.27 5.38
CA ARG A 642 15.89 16.98 3.94
C ARG A 642 16.20 15.51 3.65
N ASP A 643 16.67 14.77 4.65
CA ASP A 643 17.07 13.36 4.57
C ASP A 643 15.96 12.43 5.13
N PHE A 644 14.83 12.98 5.57
CA PHE A 644 13.65 12.19 5.93
C PHE A 644 13.13 11.47 4.70
N VAL A 645 12.62 10.28 4.90
CA VAL A 645 12.17 9.39 3.84
C VAL A 645 10.68 9.12 3.89
N TYR A 646 10.11 8.87 2.71
CA TYR A 646 8.75 8.39 2.53
C TYR A 646 8.77 6.94 2.03
N PRO A 647 7.97 6.02 2.61
CA PRO A 647 7.94 4.61 2.20
C PRO A 647 7.07 4.41 0.96
N VAL A 648 7.65 4.59 -0.22
CA VAL A 648 6.97 4.44 -1.51
C VAL A 648 6.85 2.95 -1.87
N PRO A 649 5.65 2.42 -2.20
CA PRO A 649 5.52 1.04 -2.68
C PRO A 649 6.39 0.78 -3.91
N LEU A 650 7.08 -0.37 -3.97
CA LEU A 650 7.92 -0.74 -5.11
C LEU A 650 7.12 -0.77 -6.42
N GLU A 651 5.86 -1.19 -6.37
CA GLU A 651 4.95 -1.22 -7.51
C GLU A 651 4.65 0.19 -8.08
N MET A 652 4.91 1.24 -7.28
CA MET A 652 4.77 2.64 -7.71
C MET A 652 6.06 3.18 -8.35
N MET A 653 7.17 2.44 -8.32
CA MET A 653 8.37 2.82 -9.08
C MET A 653 8.11 2.77 -10.59
N PRO A 654 8.86 3.52 -11.39
CA PRO A 654 8.68 3.60 -12.84
C PRO A 654 8.64 2.29 -13.56
#